data_f044a5ea19c7e5332ae6f3cf6cee7c32
#
_entry.id   f044a5ea19c7e5332ae6f3cf6cee7c32
#
_cell.length_a   1.000
_cell.length_b   1.000
_cell.length_c   1.000
_cell.angle_alpha   90.00
_cell.angle_beta   90.00
_cell.angle_gamma   90.00
#
_symmetry.space_group_name_H-M   'P 1'
#
loop_
_entity.id
_entity.type
_entity.pdbx_description
1 polymer ?
#
loop_
_entity_poly.entity_id
_entity_poly.type
_entity_poly.pdbx_seq_one_letter_code
_entity_poly.pdbx_strand_id
1 'polypeptide(L)'
;MADTRTPRPVFPTAARAEDATASPETLFGELTRRRNGVGALWSHQTDQLREYHRDHLNDDDVALELPTGSGKTLVGLLIAEWRRREYGQRVVYACPTKQLAIQVAEAAARQGIKAYALIDSHNDWDPRHLMAYTRSKAIAVTTYSHIFNSNSQFKNAKTLLFDDAHAAEGYVADAWAVDVKRASSVHGDLFDAFGDALDPNLAARMTGEGPDTASNGEVRLLPQRAVRDRLAAIISVLDAGLEKYTPAWWRFQMVREHLSSCLFFVSRSNWYIRPMIPPTFERGPFTDPVQRVYLSATLGEAGELERAFGRTSIARIAAPEAWERTGSGRRFFVFPDLAEFNPDYDTTVEPAEADSDELDGVDVVEEPSALKRISDLVDKRLILTQGTSESAEIAKLLEIPMSERIVASDTTVAAFKEADEGTLLAANRYDGMDMAGDACRFMVLSGVPSASHLQDKFLRGKLRAGEVLAERVRTRIVQGAGRCTRGPQDWAVVAVYGQERLRYLSDPDNVKSMPVELQAEIEFGLAASHTNYSNLVALTHSALEQDEDWRDNGEEAIATYRSRAQRVAQALSAHLAASAPREVVVWQKAWQGDWEAAGRAAVAVLEGLTDPGARSYRALWAYLASAWFGLSADEGNEPAAARSAELLRTAHGAALSAVWLREIQPLPPAEVISDTWDDDAADRVLALVSGPLRGSAKFGTAAQTMLNQLGQTEATQYELGLVELGRFLGADSSKPSQEGNCDAAWVWDDLWIAVEAKSEQTAKNLSMEYVRKANTQLDSLAALRGVEEFPAGSVGVVVAPSRTIVPGAVPIASAHLHLCTPDEILDIAHAAHRALAAIRVQVSVTDEGAKAAIQQILWEHRVLPAQVKERLTGYPIRGAH
;
A
#
# COMPACT_ATOMS: atom_id res chain seq x y z
N MET A 1 -57.14 -31.36 -50.20
CA MET A 1 -57.61 -31.60 -48.85
C MET A 1 -56.31 -31.63 -47.94
N ALA A 2 -56.03 -30.53 -47.31
CA ALA A 2 -54.87 -30.44 -46.41
C ALA A 2 -55.32 -30.97 -45.04
N ASP A 3 -54.57 -31.94 -44.51
CA ASP A 3 -54.79 -32.60 -43.21
C ASP A 3 -54.35 -31.64 -42.09
N THR A 4 -55.30 -30.94 -41.47
CA THR A 4 -55.04 -30.05 -40.32
C THR A 4 -55.08 -30.91 -39.08
N ARG A 5 -53.93 -31.53 -38.71
CA ARG A 5 -53.77 -32.16 -37.40
C ARG A 5 -53.53 -31.07 -36.35
N THR A 6 -54.50 -30.87 -35.48
CA THR A 6 -54.38 -30.07 -34.27
C THR A 6 -53.21 -30.60 -33.41
N PRO A 7 -52.22 -29.73 -33.01
CA PRO A 7 -51.13 -30.22 -32.17
C PRO A 7 -51.65 -30.70 -30.81
N ARG A 8 -51.29 -31.92 -30.43
CA ARG A 8 -51.61 -32.45 -29.09
C ARG A 8 -50.94 -31.61 -28.00
N PRO A 9 -51.65 -31.21 -26.94
CA PRO A 9 -51.04 -30.49 -25.84
C PRO A 9 -49.97 -31.36 -25.17
N VAL A 10 -48.76 -30.80 -25.04
CA VAL A 10 -47.69 -31.43 -24.28
C VAL A 10 -47.83 -30.96 -22.82
N PHE A 11 -48.25 -31.84 -21.95
CA PHE A 11 -48.31 -31.55 -20.54
C PHE A 11 -46.90 -31.50 -19.96
N PRO A 12 -46.57 -30.50 -19.14
CA PRO A 12 -45.27 -30.43 -18.48
C PRO A 12 -45.13 -31.63 -17.55
N THR A 13 -44.21 -32.52 -17.84
CA THR A 13 -43.77 -33.56 -16.91
C THR A 13 -43.22 -32.90 -15.65
N ALA A 14 -43.61 -33.39 -14.45
CA ALA A 14 -43.01 -32.95 -13.22
C ALA A 14 -41.47 -33.11 -13.36
N ALA A 15 -40.74 -31.99 -13.19
CA ALA A 15 -39.29 -32.07 -13.26
C ALA A 15 -38.83 -33.10 -12.26
N ARG A 16 -38.08 -34.14 -12.71
CA ARG A 16 -37.33 -34.99 -11.80
C ARG A 16 -36.55 -34.09 -10.86
N ALA A 17 -36.58 -34.38 -9.54
CA ALA A 17 -35.68 -33.79 -8.61
C ALA A 17 -34.26 -34.00 -9.18
N GLU A 18 -33.49 -32.92 -9.35
CA GLU A 18 -32.08 -33.04 -9.68
C GLU A 18 -31.50 -33.81 -8.50
N ASP A 19 -30.96 -35.02 -8.74
CA ASP A 19 -30.44 -35.88 -7.70
C ASP A 19 -29.32 -35.17 -6.94
N ALA A 20 -29.36 -35.31 -5.61
CA ALA A 20 -28.30 -34.82 -4.73
C ALA A 20 -26.98 -35.48 -5.09
N THR A 21 -25.89 -34.73 -5.20
CA THR A 21 -24.59 -35.20 -5.59
C THR A 21 -23.66 -35.21 -4.38
N ALA A 22 -22.88 -36.28 -4.18
CA ALA A 22 -22.11 -36.52 -2.98
C ALA A 22 -21.09 -35.39 -2.64
N SER A 23 -20.51 -34.72 -3.62
CA SER A 23 -19.55 -33.62 -3.42
C SER A 23 -19.48 -32.69 -4.63
N PRO A 24 -18.90 -31.48 -4.48
CA PRO A 24 -18.67 -30.58 -5.62
C PRO A 24 -17.74 -31.19 -6.68
N GLU A 25 -16.81 -32.06 -6.29
CA GLU A 25 -15.91 -32.77 -7.20
C GLU A 25 -16.68 -33.81 -8.04
N THR A 26 -17.49 -34.68 -7.38
CA THR A 26 -18.24 -35.70 -8.08
C THR A 26 -19.29 -35.11 -9.01
N LEU A 27 -19.86 -33.97 -8.67
CA LEU A 27 -20.76 -33.19 -9.52
C LEU A 27 -20.17 -32.93 -10.91
N PHE A 28 -18.88 -32.67 -11.02
CA PHE A 28 -18.25 -32.38 -12.31
C PHE A 28 -18.43 -33.57 -13.30
N GLY A 29 -18.37 -34.83 -12.81
CA GLY A 29 -18.61 -36.01 -13.62
C GLY A 29 -20.04 -36.19 -14.11
N GLU A 30 -21.01 -35.61 -13.38
CA GLU A 30 -22.44 -35.74 -13.66
C GLU A 30 -23.00 -34.64 -14.57
N LEU A 31 -22.23 -33.56 -14.77
CA LEU A 31 -22.64 -32.42 -15.60
C LEU A 31 -22.73 -32.80 -17.09
N THR A 32 -23.86 -32.46 -17.72
CA THR A 32 -24.04 -32.58 -19.17
C THR A 32 -23.31 -31.43 -19.87
N ARG A 33 -22.04 -31.61 -20.11
CA ARG A 33 -21.17 -30.59 -20.69
C ARG A 33 -21.41 -30.41 -22.19
N ARG A 34 -21.27 -29.20 -22.69
CA ARG A 34 -21.25 -28.92 -24.13
C ARG A 34 -19.91 -29.37 -24.74
N ARG A 35 -19.88 -29.51 -26.07
CA ARG A 35 -18.72 -30.02 -26.80
C ARG A 35 -17.40 -29.24 -26.55
N ASN A 36 -17.49 -27.97 -26.17
CA ASN A 36 -16.38 -27.08 -25.83
C ASN A 36 -16.23 -26.84 -24.30
N GLY A 37 -16.82 -27.69 -23.48
CA GLY A 37 -16.61 -27.66 -22.03
C GLY A 37 -15.26 -28.30 -21.62
N VAL A 38 -14.80 -28.00 -20.40
CA VAL A 38 -13.58 -28.58 -19.83
C VAL A 38 -13.71 -30.09 -19.69
N GLY A 39 -12.74 -30.84 -20.17
CA GLY A 39 -12.77 -32.30 -20.23
C GLY A 39 -12.50 -33.00 -18.89
N ALA A 40 -11.59 -32.46 -18.07
CA ALA A 40 -11.19 -33.00 -16.77
C ALA A 40 -10.84 -31.88 -15.78
N LEU A 41 -11.00 -32.16 -14.49
CA LEU A 41 -10.46 -31.30 -13.44
C LEU A 41 -8.95 -31.50 -13.34
N TRP A 42 -8.23 -30.43 -13.04
CA TRP A 42 -6.84 -30.52 -12.65
C TRP A 42 -6.72 -31.02 -11.20
N SER A 43 -5.59 -31.62 -10.84
CA SER A 43 -5.36 -32.18 -9.51
C SER A 43 -5.59 -31.16 -8.40
N HIS A 44 -5.04 -29.96 -8.53
CA HIS A 44 -5.22 -28.88 -7.54
C HIS A 44 -6.68 -28.43 -7.36
N GLN A 45 -7.47 -28.43 -8.45
CA GLN A 45 -8.92 -28.12 -8.37
C GLN A 45 -9.67 -29.19 -7.58
N THR A 46 -9.31 -30.46 -7.84
CA THR A 46 -9.86 -31.62 -7.15
C THR A 46 -9.53 -31.56 -5.65
N ASP A 47 -8.27 -31.30 -5.30
CA ASP A 47 -7.81 -31.21 -3.91
C ASP A 47 -8.51 -30.10 -3.13
N GLN A 48 -8.63 -28.91 -3.72
CA GLN A 48 -9.35 -27.80 -3.10
C GLN A 48 -10.85 -28.04 -2.93
N LEU A 49 -11.50 -28.65 -3.93
CA LEU A 49 -12.92 -29.03 -3.82
C LEU A 49 -13.14 -30.08 -2.73
N ARG A 50 -12.23 -31.05 -2.57
CA ARG A 50 -12.25 -32.06 -1.50
C ARG A 50 -12.06 -31.43 -0.12
N GLU A 51 -11.03 -30.56 0.04
CA GLU A 51 -10.76 -29.84 1.29
C GLU A 51 -11.96 -28.97 1.68
N TYR A 52 -12.48 -28.16 0.75
CA TYR A 52 -13.69 -27.39 0.96
C TYR A 52 -14.86 -28.26 1.46
N HIS A 53 -15.11 -29.39 0.81
CA HIS A 53 -16.21 -30.26 1.16
C HIS A 53 -16.01 -31.00 2.50
N ARG A 54 -14.77 -31.37 2.81
CA ARG A 54 -14.46 -32.11 4.04
C ARG A 54 -14.44 -31.20 5.28
N ASP A 55 -13.83 -30.03 5.17
CA ASP A 55 -13.42 -29.25 6.36
C ASP A 55 -14.17 -27.91 6.51
N HIS A 56 -14.72 -27.34 5.41
CA HIS A 56 -15.19 -25.95 5.39
C HIS A 56 -16.67 -25.74 5.07
N LEU A 57 -17.50 -26.78 5.11
CA LEU A 57 -18.92 -26.66 4.80
C LEU A 57 -19.71 -25.80 5.80
N ASN A 58 -19.26 -25.78 7.06
CA ASN A 58 -19.91 -25.08 8.15
C ASN A 58 -19.27 -23.74 8.52
N ASP A 59 -18.18 -23.38 7.85
CA ASP A 59 -17.57 -22.07 8.06
C ASP A 59 -18.41 -20.98 7.39
N ASP A 60 -18.66 -19.90 8.10
CA ASP A 60 -19.45 -18.77 7.58
C ASP A 60 -18.75 -18.10 6.39
N ASP A 61 -17.40 -18.04 6.42
CA ASP A 61 -16.56 -17.36 5.47
C ASP A 61 -15.35 -18.24 5.10
N VAL A 62 -15.18 -18.55 3.81
CA VAL A 62 -14.09 -19.39 3.30
C VAL A 62 -13.44 -18.75 2.09
N ALA A 63 -12.11 -18.58 2.11
CA ALA A 63 -11.34 -18.08 0.99
C ALA A 63 -10.52 -19.21 0.35
N LEU A 64 -10.61 -19.34 -0.98
CA LEU A 64 -9.83 -20.28 -1.78
C LEU A 64 -8.78 -19.53 -2.58
N GLU A 65 -7.51 -19.92 -2.44
CA GLU A 65 -6.42 -19.40 -3.24
C GLU A 65 -6.35 -20.14 -4.58
N LEU A 66 -6.66 -19.41 -5.62
CA LEU A 66 -6.70 -19.91 -6.99
C LEU A 66 -5.93 -18.91 -7.88
N PRO A 67 -4.62 -19.13 -8.07
CA PRO A 67 -3.78 -18.27 -8.91
C PRO A 67 -4.37 -18.06 -10.31
N THR A 68 -3.92 -17.03 -10.99
CA THR A 68 -4.37 -16.71 -12.35
C THR A 68 -4.10 -17.93 -13.27
N GLY A 69 -5.07 -18.29 -14.09
CA GLY A 69 -4.96 -19.47 -14.97
C GLY A 69 -5.31 -20.82 -14.32
N SER A 70 -5.49 -20.91 -12.99
CA SER A 70 -5.82 -22.16 -12.28
C SER A 70 -7.23 -22.69 -12.48
N GLY A 71 -8.08 -21.97 -13.24
CA GLY A 71 -9.49 -22.35 -13.47
C GLY A 71 -10.43 -22.02 -12.32
N LYS A 72 -10.16 -20.92 -11.61
CA LYS A 72 -10.93 -20.36 -10.50
C LYS A 72 -12.45 -20.36 -10.73
N THR A 73 -12.89 -19.90 -11.88
CA THR A 73 -14.32 -19.84 -12.24
C THR A 73 -14.98 -21.22 -12.21
N LEU A 74 -14.30 -22.27 -12.66
CA LEU A 74 -14.85 -23.63 -12.65
C LEU A 74 -15.03 -24.15 -11.22
N VAL A 75 -14.03 -23.97 -10.36
CA VAL A 75 -14.11 -24.36 -8.94
C VAL A 75 -15.27 -23.64 -8.25
N GLY A 76 -15.40 -22.33 -8.43
CA GLY A 76 -16.49 -21.55 -7.88
C GLY A 76 -17.88 -21.99 -8.40
N LEU A 77 -18.00 -22.25 -9.70
CA LEU A 77 -19.24 -22.74 -10.30
C LEU A 77 -19.63 -24.14 -9.78
N LEU A 78 -18.68 -25.03 -9.55
CA LEU A 78 -18.97 -26.35 -8.97
C LEU A 78 -19.45 -26.25 -7.53
N ILE A 79 -18.82 -25.42 -6.69
CA ILE A 79 -19.31 -25.14 -5.33
C ILE A 79 -20.72 -24.54 -5.36
N ALA A 80 -20.93 -23.55 -6.22
CA ALA A 80 -22.22 -22.86 -6.37
C ALA A 80 -23.34 -23.81 -6.78
N GLU A 81 -23.09 -24.63 -7.82
CA GLU A 81 -24.08 -25.57 -8.35
C GLU A 81 -24.34 -26.71 -7.39
N TRP A 82 -23.31 -27.22 -6.71
CA TRP A 82 -23.44 -28.27 -5.71
C TRP A 82 -24.30 -27.79 -4.53
N ARG A 83 -24.04 -26.59 -3.98
CA ARG A 83 -24.88 -26.00 -2.91
C ARG A 83 -26.32 -25.76 -3.34
N ARG A 84 -26.48 -25.36 -4.61
CA ARG A 84 -27.82 -25.19 -5.18
C ARG A 84 -28.59 -26.52 -5.24
N ARG A 85 -27.93 -27.58 -5.68
CA ARG A 85 -28.56 -28.93 -5.83
C ARG A 85 -28.78 -29.61 -4.49
N GLU A 86 -27.75 -29.72 -3.69
CA GLU A 86 -27.73 -30.45 -2.43
C GLU A 86 -28.67 -29.85 -1.38
N TYR A 87 -28.60 -28.52 -1.22
CA TYR A 87 -29.38 -27.83 -0.18
C TYR A 87 -30.57 -27.02 -0.72
N GLY A 88 -30.82 -27.03 -2.01
CA GLY A 88 -31.88 -26.22 -2.61
C GLY A 88 -31.68 -24.72 -2.43
N GLN A 89 -30.48 -24.28 -2.22
CA GLN A 89 -30.11 -22.91 -1.87
C GLN A 89 -30.23 -21.95 -3.06
N ARG A 90 -30.59 -20.68 -2.78
CA ARG A 90 -30.37 -19.57 -3.70
C ARG A 90 -28.93 -19.15 -3.63
N VAL A 91 -28.20 -19.30 -4.72
CA VAL A 91 -26.78 -19.03 -4.80
C VAL A 91 -26.55 -17.84 -5.72
N VAL A 92 -25.73 -16.89 -5.24
CA VAL A 92 -25.30 -15.72 -5.99
C VAL A 92 -23.78 -15.79 -6.21
N TYR A 93 -23.37 -15.61 -7.43
CA TYR A 93 -21.98 -15.51 -7.85
C TYR A 93 -21.68 -14.05 -8.21
N ALA A 94 -20.98 -13.33 -7.36
CA ALA A 94 -20.68 -11.92 -7.52
C ALA A 94 -19.30 -11.71 -8.14
N CYS A 95 -19.23 -10.82 -9.13
CA CYS A 95 -18.01 -10.46 -9.87
C CYS A 95 -17.67 -8.98 -9.67
N PRO A 96 -16.40 -8.56 -9.76
CA PRO A 96 -16.02 -7.16 -9.73
C PRO A 96 -16.63 -6.34 -10.87
N THR A 97 -16.64 -6.89 -12.08
CA THR A 97 -17.08 -6.19 -13.29
C THR A 97 -18.22 -6.91 -14.01
N LYS A 98 -18.98 -6.15 -14.80
CA LYS A 98 -20.08 -6.70 -15.63
C LYS A 98 -19.54 -7.71 -16.67
N GLN A 99 -18.40 -7.39 -17.28
CA GLN A 99 -17.76 -8.25 -18.27
C GLN A 99 -17.40 -9.61 -17.67
N LEU A 100 -16.82 -9.64 -16.48
CA LEU A 100 -16.51 -10.89 -15.79
C LEU A 100 -17.79 -11.69 -15.45
N ALA A 101 -18.86 -11.01 -15.04
CA ALA A 101 -20.14 -11.65 -14.77
C ALA A 101 -20.71 -12.34 -16.03
N ILE A 102 -20.62 -11.71 -17.18
CA ILE A 102 -21.02 -12.31 -18.47
C ILE A 102 -20.17 -13.55 -18.78
N GLN A 103 -18.85 -13.44 -18.65
CA GLN A 103 -17.91 -14.54 -18.90
C GLN A 103 -18.16 -15.74 -17.97
N VAL A 104 -18.47 -15.49 -16.69
CA VAL A 104 -18.84 -16.54 -15.73
C VAL A 104 -20.13 -17.24 -16.14
N ALA A 105 -21.17 -16.51 -16.55
CA ALA A 105 -22.42 -17.09 -17.01
C ALA A 105 -22.24 -17.95 -18.29
N GLU A 106 -21.39 -17.50 -19.21
CA GLU A 106 -21.02 -18.26 -20.40
C GLU A 106 -20.21 -19.52 -20.05
N ALA A 107 -19.26 -19.40 -19.13
CA ALA A 107 -18.48 -20.54 -18.63
C ALA A 107 -19.38 -21.59 -17.98
N ALA A 108 -20.35 -21.16 -17.17
CA ALA A 108 -21.36 -22.04 -16.59
C ALA A 108 -22.15 -22.77 -17.68
N ALA A 109 -22.62 -22.07 -18.72
CA ALA A 109 -23.35 -22.64 -19.82
C ALA A 109 -22.55 -23.71 -20.60
N ARG A 110 -21.23 -23.49 -20.79
CA ARG A 110 -20.32 -24.49 -21.38
C ARG A 110 -20.22 -25.77 -20.56
N GLN A 111 -20.33 -25.66 -19.23
CA GLN A 111 -20.31 -26.82 -18.33
C GLN A 111 -21.70 -27.42 -18.08
N GLY A 112 -22.76 -26.88 -18.70
CA GLY A 112 -24.13 -27.37 -18.48
C GLY A 112 -24.76 -26.91 -17.16
N ILE A 113 -24.17 -25.92 -16.49
CA ILE A 113 -24.68 -25.29 -15.26
C ILE A 113 -25.60 -24.15 -15.66
N LYS A 114 -26.79 -24.11 -15.04
CA LYS A 114 -27.76 -23.03 -15.26
C LYS A 114 -27.40 -21.81 -14.41
N ALA A 115 -26.80 -20.80 -15.03
CA ALA A 115 -26.45 -19.54 -14.42
C ALA A 115 -26.85 -18.38 -15.36
N TYR A 116 -27.38 -17.31 -14.80
CA TYR A 116 -27.82 -16.15 -15.56
C TYR A 116 -27.20 -14.88 -15.05
N ALA A 117 -26.67 -14.06 -15.97
CA ALA A 117 -26.17 -12.73 -15.64
C ALA A 117 -27.35 -11.79 -15.33
N LEU A 118 -27.39 -11.31 -14.07
CA LEU A 118 -28.33 -10.31 -13.56
C LEU A 118 -27.50 -9.07 -13.23
N ILE A 119 -27.21 -8.30 -14.25
CA ILE A 119 -26.37 -7.09 -14.23
C ILE A 119 -27.19 -5.89 -14.67
N ASP A 120 -26.63 -4.66 -14.60
CA ASP A 120 -27.34 -3.42 -14.91
C ASP A 120 -28.53 -3.14 -14.00
N SER A 121 -29.51 -2.36 -14.45
CA SER A 121 -30.70 -2.06 -13.66
C SER A 121 -31.56 -3.31 -13.48
N HIS A 122 -32.03 -3.56 -12.25
CA HIS A 122 -32.94 -4.68 -11.97
C HIS A 122 -34.26 -4.61 -12.77
N ASN A 123 -34.64 -3.45 -13.26
CA ASN A 123 -35.81 -3.28 -14.11
C ASN A 123 -35.60 -3.88 -15.51
N ASP A 124 -34.35 -4.04 -15.93
CA ASP A 124 -34.00 -4.57 -17.25
C ASP A 124 -33.74 -6.07 -17.23
N TRP A 125 -33.80 -6.71 -16.05
CA TRP A 125 -33.57 -8.15 -15.92
C TRP A 125 -34.70 -8.96 -16.55
N ASP A 126 -34.36 -10.04 -17.28
CA ASP A 126 -35.36 -11.00 -17.75
C ASP A 126 -36.07 -11.63 -16.55
N PRO A 127 -37.41 -11.45 -16.43
CA PRO A 127 -38.18 -12.01 -15.32
C PRO A 127 -38.08 -13.54 -15.20
N ARG A 128 -37.81 -14.25 -16.30
CA ARG A 128 -37.62 -15.71 -16.31
C ARG A 128 -36.33 -16.10 -15.61
N HIS A 129 -35.25 -15.32 -15.81
CA HIS A 129 -33.96 -15.54 -15.16
C HIS A 129 -34.05 -15.26 -13.66
N LEU A 130 -34.68 -14.15 -13.29
CA LEU A 130 -34.93 -13.82 -11.88
C LEU A 130 -35.80 -14.87 -11.19
N MET A 131 -36.84 -15.35 -11.87
CA MET A 131 -37.71 -16.42 -11.35
C MET A 131 -36.93 -17.74 -11.19
N ALA A 132 -36.07 -18.10 -12.12
CA ALA A 132 -35.25 -19.30 -12.04
C ALA A 132 -34.31 -19.24 -10.80
N TYR A 133 -33.66 -18.09 -10.54
CA TYR A 133 -32.89 -17.86 -9.33
C TYR A 133 -33.76 -17.95 -8.06
N THR A 134 -34.89 -17.24 -8.04
CA THR A 134 -35.76 -17.19 -6.86
C THR A 134 -36.29 -18.58 -6.46
N ARG A 135 -36.46 -19.46 -7.43
CA ARG A 135 -36.88 -20.87 -7.23
C ARG A 135 -35.70 -21.84 -7.03
N SER A 136 -34.51 -21.36 -6.85
CA SER A 136 -33.27 -22.18 -6.75
C SER A 136 -33.03 -23.12 -7.96
N LYS A 137 -33.49 -22.73 -9.16
CA LYS A 137 -33.33 -23.50 -10.41
C LYS A 137 -32.12 -23.02 -11.25
N ALA A 138 -31.53 -21.89 -10.88
CA ALA A 138 -30.35 -21.34 -11.51
C ALA A 138 -29.54 -20.52 -10.49
N ILE A 139 -28.26 -20.36 -10.76
CA ILE A 139 -27.36 -19.45 -10.06
C ILE A 139 -27.58 -18.04 -10.64
N ALA A 140 -27.64 -17.02 -9.78
CA ALA A 140 -27.56 -15.62 -10.21
C ALA A 140 -26.09 -15.20 -10.29
N VAL A 141 -25.66 -14.73 -11.45
CA VAL A 141 -24.33 -14.10 -11.63
C VAL A 141 -24.52 -12.60 -11.69
N THR A 142 -23.82 -11.84 -10.86
CA THR A 142 -24.03 -10.41 -10.74
C THR A 142 -22.75 -9.65 -10.41
N THR A 143 -22.83 -8.35 -10.13
CA THR A 143 -21.69 -7.57 -9.67
C THR A 143 -21.73 -7.32 -8.15
N TYR A 144 -20.58 -7.01 -7.54
CA TYR A 144 -20.48 -6.67 -6.12
C TYR A 144 -21.43 -5.55 -5.73
N SER A 145 -21.59 -4.53 -6.59
CA SER A 145 -22.50 -3.41 -6.33
C SER A 145 -23.97 -3.84 -6.10
N HIS A 146 -24.41 -4.95 -6.68
CA HIS A 146 -25.77 -5.45 -6.44
C HIS A 146 -25.95 -6.12 -5.08
N ILE A 147 -24.87 -6.56 -4.45
CA ILE A 147 -24.89 -7.11 -3.10
C ILE A 147 -24.87 -5.97 -2.07
N PHE A 148 -23.98 -4.98 -2.26
CA PHE A 148 -23.70 -3.94 -1.28
C PHE A 148 -24.50 -2.65 -1.41
N ASN A 149 -25.36 -2.50 -2.43
CA ASN A 149 -26.23 -1.32 -2.57
C ASN A 149 -27.38 -1.30 -1.56
N SER A 150 -28.04 -0.15 -1.41
CA SER A 150 -29.15 0.06 -0.48
C SER A 150 -30.42 -0.75 -0.83
N ASN A 151 -30.60 -1.17 -2.08
CA ASN A 151 -31.78 -1.87 -2.58
C ASN A 151 -31.44 -3.19 -3.29
N SER A 152 -30.60 -4.01 -2.69
CA SER A 152 -30.22 -5.31 -3.23
C SER A 152 -31.44 -6.22 -3.41
N GLN A 153 -31.51 -6.87 -4.57
CA GLN A 153 -32.53 -7.85 -4.90
C GLN A 153 -32.17 -9.27 -4.37
N PHE A 154 -31.00 -9.44 -3.78
CA PHE A 154 -30.49 -10.72 -3.31
C PHE A 154 -30.63 -10.97 -1.81
N LYS A 155 -31.60 -10.30 -1.16
CA LYS A 155 -31.88 -10.40 0.30
C LYS A 155 -32.10 -11.83 0.81
N ASN A 156 -32.49 -12.75 -0.06
CA ASN A 156 -32.79 -14.14 0.30
C ASN A 156 -31.70 -15.11 -0.20
N ALA A 157 -30.57 -14.65 -0.62
CA ALA A 157 -29.44 -15.52 -0.93
C ALA A 157 -29.06 -16.37 0.29
N LYS A 158 -28.64 -17.61 0.06
CA LYS A 158 -28.15 -18.48 1.14
C LYS A 158 -26.65 -18.77 1.00
N THR A 159 -26.10 -18.66 -0.18
CA THR A 159 -24.66 -18.74 -0.43
C THR A 159 -24.27 -17.62 -1.37
N LEU A 160 -23.20 -16.91 -1.03
CA LEU A 160 -22.54 -15.93 -1.88
C LEU A 160 -21.17 -16.47 -2.29
N LEU A 161 -20.83 -16.31 -3.55
CA LEU A 161 -19.46 -16.47 -4.02
C LEU A 161 -18.96 -15.12 -4.54
N PHE A 162 -17.73 -14.78 -4.21
CA PHE A 162 -17.07 -13.55 -4.64
C PHE A 162 -15.86 -13.90 -5.52
N ASP A 163 -15.95 -13.61 -6.81
CA ASP A 163 -14.85 -13.82 -7.74
C ASP A 163 -13.85 -12.66 -7.66
N ASP A 164 -12.58 -12.94 -7.85
CA ASP A 164 -11.49 -11.98 -7.72
C ASP A 164 -11.55 -11.17 -6.42
N ALA A 165 -11.75 -11.88 -5.29
CA ALA A 165 -11.96 -11.28 -3.97
C ALA A 165 -10.78 -10.40 -3.51
N HIS A 166 -9.57 -10.56 -4.05
CA HIS A 166 -8.44 -9.67 -3.82
C HIS A 166 -8.66 -8.24 -4.35
N ALA A 167 -9.55 -8.05 -5.33
CA ALA A 167 -9.93 -6.73 -5.83
C ALA A 167 -11.05 -6.07 -5.01
N ALA A 168 -11.60 -6.76 -4.01
CA ALA A 168 -12.81 -6.38 -3.29
C ALA A 168 -12.72 -5.00 -2.63
N GLU A 169 -11.55 -4.61 -2.11
CA GLU A 169 -11.41 -3.33 -1.41
C GLU A 169 -11.95 -2.16 -2.26
N GLY A 170 -11.56 -2.11 -3.55
CA GLY A 170 -12.02 -1.06 -4.44
C GLY A 170 -13.52 -1.11 -4.73
N TYR A 171 -14.14 -2.28 -4.76
CA TYR A 171 -15.54 -2.47 -5.14
C TYR A 171 -16.51 -2.49 -3.96
N VAL A 172 -16.12 -3.09 -2.85
CA VAL A 172 -16.95 -3.14 -1.65
C VAL A 172 -17.00 -1.79 -0.97
N ALA A 173 -15.82 -1.20 -0.74
CA ALA A 173 -15.71 0.08 -0.06
C ALA A 173 -16.33 1.24 -0.85
N ASP A 174 -16.37 1.14 -2.19
CA ASP A 174 -16.98 2.15 -3.07
C ASP A 174 -18.47 2.38 -2.74
N ALA A 175 -19.17 1.37 -2.22
CA ALA A 175 -20.57 1.52 -1.81
C ALA A 175 -20.75 2.52 -0.64
N TRP A 176 -19.71 2.74 0.17
CA TRP A 176 -19.71 3.69 1.30
C TRP A 176 -18.73 4.85 1.08
N ALA A 177 -18.30 5.11 -0.15
CA ALA A 177 -17.32 6.15 -0.46
C ALA A 177 -17.97 7.30 -1.26
N VAL A 178 -18.07 8.48 -0.64
CA VAL A 178 -18.53 9.71 -1.32
C VAL A 178 -17.29 10.41 -1.90
N ASP A 179 -17.23 10.50 -3.22
CA ASP A 179 -16.15 11.17 -3.96
C ASP A 179 -16.71 12.42 -4.63
N VAL A 180 -16.37 13.61 -4.09
CA VAL A 180 -16.81 14.91 -4.61
C VAL A 180 -15.67 15.54 -5.38
N LYS A 181 -15.79 15.58 -6.69
CA LYS A 181 -14.79 16.14 -7.58
C LYS A 181 -14.75 17.67 -7.53
N ARG A 182 -13.59 18.27 -7.79
CA ARG A 182 -13.39 19.73 -7.85
C ARG A 182 -14.36 20.45 -8.80
N ALA A 183 -14.75 19.79 -9.88
CA ALA A 183 -15.69 20.36 -10.86
C ALA A 183 -17.12 20.54 -10.31
N SER A 184 -17.45 19.93 -9.16
CA SER A 184 -18.72 20.08 -8.48
C SER A 184 -18.69 21.32 -7.57
N SER A 185 -19.77 22.11 -7.54
CA SER A 185 -19.94 23.21 -6.58
C SER A 185 -19.83 22.73 -5.13
N VAL A 186 -20.31 21.52 -4.84
CA VAL A 186 -20.23 20.87 -3.51
C VAL A 186 -18.81 20.86 -2.98
N HIS A 187 -17.78 20.81 -3.86
CA HIS A 187 -16.39 20.84 -3.44
C HIS A 187 -16.01 22.11 -2.68
N GLY A 188 -16.41 23.29 -3.18
CA GLY A 188 -16.21 24.57 -2.49
C GLY A 188 -17.13 24.71 -1.27
N ASP A 189 -18.42 24.37 -1.43
CA ASP A 189 -19.42 24.48 -0.37
C ASP A 189 -19.04 23.67 0.89
N LEU A 190 -18.33 22.55 0.72
CA LEU A 190 -17.80 21.78 1.85
C LEU A 190 -16.72 22.55 2.62
N PHE A 191 -15.83 23.29 1.95
CA PHE A 191 -14.84 24.14 2.65
C PHE A 191 -15.56 25.23 3.45
N ASP A 192 -16.59 25.86 2.88
CA ASP A 192 -17.40 26.85 3.56
C ASP A 192 -18.14 26.25 4.76
N ALA A 193 -18.64 25.03 4.66
CA ALA A 193 -19.30 24.33 5.76
C ALA A 193 -18.35 24.06 6.95
N PHE A 194 -17.09 23.80 6.68
CA PHE A 194 -16.08 23.65 7.74
C PHE A 194 -15.66 24.99 8.35
N GLY A 195 -15.61 26.06 7.55
CA GLY A 195 -15.29 27.43 7.99
C GLY A 195 -13.99 27.49 8.81
N ASP A 196 -14.09 28.09 10.01
CA ASP A 196 -13.00 28.28 10.97
C ASP A 196 -12.49 26.96 11.63
N ALA A 197 -13.18 25.83 11.42
CA ALA A 197 -12.70 24.53 11.89
C ALA A 197 -11.52 23.98 11.05
N LEU A 198 -11.21 24.61 9.91
CA LEU A 198 -10.05 24.29 9.09
C LEU A 198 -9.02 25.42 9.16
N ASP A 199 -7.73 25.03 9.05
CA ASP A 199 -6.65 25.99 8.84
C ASP A 199 -6.92 26.82 7.57
N PRO A 200 -6.99 28.17 7.66
CA PRO A 200 -7.24 29.03 6.50
C PRO A 200 -6.22 28.83 5.35
N ASN A 201 -4.95 28.54 5.69
CA ASN A 201 -3.93 28.27 4.69
C ASN A 201 -4.19 26.93 3.97
N LEU A 202 -4.72 25.93 4.68
CA LEU A 202 -5.13 24.67 4.06
C LEU A 202 -6.29 24.93 3.09
N ALA A 203 -7.33 25.60 3.54
CA ALA A 203 -8.48 25.94 2.70
C ALA A 203 -8.05 26.70 1.44
N ALA A 204 -7.25 27.76 1.58
CA ALA A 204 -6.75 28.56 0.46
C ALA A 204 -5.93 27.74 -0.55
N ARG A 205 -5.07 26.83 -0.08
CA ARG A 205 -4.30 25.96 -0.98
C ARG A 205 -5.18 24.97 -1.74
N MET A 206 -6.20 24.43 -1.08
CA MET A 206 -7.07 23.40 -1.69
C MET A 206 -8.12 24.01 -2.63
N THR A 207 -8.56 25.27 -2.38
CA THR A 207 -9.53 25.99 -3.24
C THR A 207 -8.85 26.88 -4.29
N GLY A 208 -7.58 27.24 -4.12
CA GLY A 208 -6.86 28.21 -4.96
C GLY A 208 -6.88 27.91 -6.46
N GLU A 209 -6.94 28.98 -7.26
CA GLU A 209 -6.85 28.94 -8.72
C GLU A 209 -5.38 28.99 -9.15
N GLY A 210 -4.97 28.11 -10.07
CA GLY A 210 -3.65 28.13 -10.69
C GLY A 210 -2.98 26.75 -10.78
N PRO A 211 -2.02 26.58 -11.66
CA PRO A 211 -1.25 25.33 -11.78
C PRO A 211 -0.21 25.28 -10.66
N ASP A 212 -0.59 24.80 -9.52
CA ASP A 212 0.35 24.50 -8.45
C ASP A 212 0.74 23.02 -8.53
N THR A 213 1.85 22.76 -9.21
CA THR A 213 2.40 21.42 -9.40
C THR A 213 2.84 20.78 -8.07
N ALA A 214 3.18 21.58 -7.07
CA ALA A 214 3.58 21.10 -5.75
C ALA A 214 2.41 20.55 -4.92
N SER A 215 1.18 21.05 -5.12
CA SER A 215 -0.01 20.67 -4.36
C SER A 215 -0.84 19.55 -5.01
N ASN A 216 -0.60 19.19 -6.26
CA ASN A 216 -1.44 18.23 -7.00
C ASN A 216 -1.47 16.81 -6.41
N GLY A 217 -0.48 16.43 -5.63
CA GLY A 217 -0.43 15.13 -4.94
C GLY A 217 -0.74 15.19 -3.45
N GLU A 218 -0.98 16.38 -2.90
CA GLU A 218 -1.17 16.56 -1.47
C GLU A 218 -2.56 16.07 -1.03
N VAL A 219 -2.57 15.17 -0.03
CA VAL A 219 -3.80 14.67 0.59
C VAL A 219 -3.75 14.98 2.08
N ARG A 220 -4.87 15.47 2.61
CA ARG A 220 -5.06 15.76 4.04
C ARG A 220 -6.19 14.92 4.61
N LEU A 221 -5.99 14.43 5.82
CA LEU A 221 -7.06 13.90 6.66
C LEU A 221 -7.61 15.04 7.52
N LEU A 222 -8.93 15.17 7.65
CA LEU A 222 -9.52 16.18 8.51
C LEU A 222 -9.73 15.67 9.94
N PRO A 223 -9.73 16.59 10.94
CA PRO A 223 -9.95 16.24 12.33
C PRO A 223 -11.35 15.66 12.54
N GLN A 224 -11.47 14.53 13.24
CA GLN A 224 -12.78 13.92 13.55
C GLN A 224 -13.67 14.87 14.35
N ARG A 225 -13.09 15.65 15.25
CA ARG A 225 -13.83 16.66 16.01
C ARG A 225 -14.43 17.75 15.13
N ALA A 226 -13.66 18.27 14.17
CA ALA A 226 -14.15 19.26 13.22
C ALA A 226 -15.32 18.73 12.38
N VAL A 227 -15.25 17.46 11.95
CA VAL A 227 -16.35 16.79 11.25
C VAL A 227 -17.61 16.77 12.12
N ARG A 228 -17.50 16.37 13.38
CA ARG A 228 -18.63 16.29 14.30
C ARG A 228 -19.23 17.66 14.60
N ASP A 229 -18.40 18.65 14.89
CA ASP A 229 -18.86 20.02 15.21
C ASP A 229 -19.59 20.67 14.03
N ARG A 230 -19.30 20.27 12.80
CA ARG A 230 -19.90 20.79 11.56
C ARG A 230 -20.85 19.81 10.86
N LEU A 231 -21.20 18.70 11.51
CA LEU A 231 -21.94 17.59 10.91
C LEU A 231 -23.24 18.04 10.21
N ALA A 232 -24.04 18.87 10.87
CA ALA A 232 -25.29 19.35 10.31
C ALA A 232 -25.09 20.22 9.04
N ALA A 233 -24.06 21.06 9.02
CA ALA A 233 -23.72 21.87 7.86
C ALA A 233 -23.23 20.99 6.70
N ILE A 234 -22.36 20.01 6.99
CA ILE A 234 -21.85 19.05 5.99
C ILE A 234 -23.00 18.25 5.36
N ILE A 235 -23.93 17.73 6.19
CA ILE A 235 -25.09 17.00 5.69
C ILE A 235 -25.95 17.90 4.81
N SER A 236 -26.20 19.15 5.22
CA SER A 236 -26.99 20.09 4.43
C SER A 236 -26.37 20.38 3.06
N VAL A 237 -25.07 20.57 3.01
CA VAL A 237 -24.33 20.78 1.74
C VAL A 237 -24.44 19.55 0.82
N LEU A 238 -24.23 18.35 1.35
CA LEU A 238 -24.28 17.11 0.56
C LEU A 238 -25.72 16.79 0.10
N ASP A 239 -26.73 17.00 0.96
CA ASP A 239 -28.15 16.82 0.61
C ASP A 239 -28.62 17.78 -0.49
N ALA A 240 -28.16 19.03 -0.44
CA ALA A 240 -28.54 20.06 -1.41
C ALA A 240 -27.78 19.96 -2.73
N GLY A 241 -26.50 19.63 -2.67
CA GLY A 241 -25.58 19.74 -3.80
C GLY A 241 -25.38 18.45 -4.59
N LEU A 242 -25.67 17.28 -4.03
CA LEU A 242 -25.57 16.02 -4.79
C LEU A 242 -26.84 15.76 -5.60
N GLU A 243 -26.68 15.60 -6.90
CA GLU A 243 -27.79 15.29 -7.81
C GLU A 243 -28.43 13.94 -7.44
N LYS A 244 -29.74 13.99 -7.18
CA LYS A 244 -30.52 12.81 -6.74
C LYS A 244 -30.45 11.68 -7.77
N TYR A 245 -30.41 10.46 -7.26
CA TYR A 245 -30.37 9.21 -8.03
C TYR A 245 -29.09 8.99 -8.83
N THR A 246 -28.07 9.83 -8.67
CA THR A 246 -26.71 9.58 -9.18
C THR A 246 -25.96 8.58 -8.31
N PRO A 247 -24.88 7.95 -8.81
CA PRO A 247 -24.04 7.08 -7.97
C PRO A 247 -23.50 7.78 -6.72
N ALA A 248 -23.09 9.04 -6.82
CA ALA A 248 -22.60 9.82 -5.67
C ALA A 248 -23.68 10.03 -4.61
N TRP A 249 -24.91 10.34 -5.04
CA TRP A 249 -26.04 10.48 -4.12
C TRP A 249 -26.37 9.16 -3.41
N TRP A 250 -26.40 8.04 -4.11
CA TRP A 250 -26.67 6.74 -3.48
C TRP A 250 -25.59 6.35 -2.47
N ARG A 251 -24.31 6.60 -2.77
CA ARG A 251 -23.21 6.36 -1.83
C ARG A 251 -23.31 7.28 -0.60
N PHE A 252 -23.70 8.51 -0.80
CA PHE A 252 -23.97 9.43 0.33
C PHE A 252 -25.09 8.90 1.22
N GLN A 253 -26.20 8.40 0.65
CA GLN A 253 -27.27 7.80 1.43
C GLN A 253 -26.78 6.61 2.29
N MET A 254 -25.75 5.90 1.87
CA MET A 254 -25.16 4.79 2.65
C MET A 254 -24.40 5.24 3.90
N VAL A 255 -23.86 6.47 3.89
CA VAL A 255 -23.03 7.00 5.00
C VAL A 255 -23.68 8.17 5.73
N ARG A 256 -24.80 8.69 5.24
CA ARG A 256 -25.43 9.96 5.70
C ARG A 256 -25.64 10.02 7.20
N GLU A 257 -26.19 8.99 7.80
CA GLU A 257 -26.44 8.90 9.25
C GLU A 257 -25.18 8.60 10.08
N HIS A 258 -24.05 8.25 9.42
CA HIS A 258 -22.82 7.80 10.05
C HIS A 258 -21.59 8.60 9.61
N LEU A 259 -21.79 9.85 9.15
CA LEU A 259 -20.67 10.70 8.70
C LEU A 259 -19.64 10.96 9.80
N SER A 260 -20.05 11.03 11.07
CA SER A 260 -19.12 11.14 12.21
C SER A 260 -18.21 9.92 12.37
N SER A 261 -18.57 8.78 11.78
CA SER A 261 -17.76 7.57 11.74
C SER A 261 -16.94 7.45 10.46
N CYS A 262 -17.01 8.43 9.56
CA CYS A 262 -16.23 8.44 8.33
C CYS A 262 -14.94 9.25 8.50
N LEU A 263 -13.93 8.88 7.71
CA LEU A 263 -12.71 9.67 7.54
C LEU A 263 -12.90 10.60 6.33
N PHE A 264 -12.52 11.84 6.51
CA PHE A 264 -12.60 12.88 5.49
C PHE A 264 -11.22 13.16 4.94
N PHE A 265 -10.96 12.71 3.74
CA PHE A 265 -9.73 13.02 3.01
C PHE A 265 -10.02 14.11 2.00
N VAL A 266 -9.14 15.11 1.94
CA VAL A 266 -9.24 16.21 0.99
C VAL A 266 -7.95 16.37 0.22
N SER A 267 -8.09 16.68 -1.06
CA SER A 267 -7.04 17.10 -1.97
C SER A 267 -7.56 18.26 -2.82
N ARG A 268 -6.66 18.88 -3.59
CA ARG A 268 -7.08 19.90 -4.57
C ARG A 268 -8.07 19.35 -5.63
N SER A 269 -8.03 18.05 -5.92
CA SER A 269 -8.85 17.41 -6.96
C SER A 269 -10.21 16.95 -6.47
N ASN A 270 -10.33 16.57 -5.23
CA ASN A 270 -11.57 15.99 -4.69
C ASN A 270 -11.58 15.88 -3.17
N TRP A 271 -12.78 15.74 -2.64
CA TRP A 271 -13.06 15.19 -1.31
C TRP A 271 -13.35 13.69 -1.44
N TYR A 272 -12.87 12.91 -0.46
CA TYR A 272 -13.12 11.49 -0.37
C TYR A 272 -13.51 11.11 1.06
N ILE A 273 -14.78 10.73 1.25
CA ILE A 273 -15.40 10.54 2.57
C ILE A 273 -15.85 9.10 2.67
N ARG A 274 -15.32 8.35 3.63
CA ARG A 274 -15.69 6.94 3.86
C ARG A 274 -15.25 6.45 5.25
N PRO A 275 -15.87 5.37 5.78
CA PRO A 275 -15.25 4.60 6.86
C PRO A 275 -14.00 3.91 6.34
N MET A 276 -12.98 3.71 7.16
CA MET A 276 -11.74 3.02 6.75
C MET A 276 -12.02 1.55 6.39
N ILE A 277 -12.89 0.89 7.15
CA ILE A 277 -13.38 -0.47 6.88
C ILE A 277 -14.89 -0.40 6.60
N PRO A 278 -15.39 -1.01 5.50
CA PRO A 278 -16.80 -0.92 5.15
C PRO A 278 -17.68 -1.64 6.18
N PRO A 279 -18.81 -1.03 6.61
CA PRO A 279 -19.72 -1.60 7.60
C PRO A 279 -20.67 -2.63 6.99
N THR A 280 -20.12 -3.67 6.39
CA THR A 280 -20.85 -4.74 5.69
C THR A 280 -21.79 -5.52 6.61
N PHE A 281 -21.51 -5.50 7.93
CA PHE A 281 -22.33 -6.17 8.96
C PHE A 281 -23.77 -5.65 9.04
N GLU A 282 -24.06 -4.47 8.49
CA GLU A 282 -25.42 -3.93 8.39
C GLU A 282 -26.16 -4.37 7.12
N ARG A 283 -25.51 -5.10 6.21
CA ARG A 283 -26.11 -5.50 4.94
C ARG A 283 -26.63 -6.92 4.97
N GLY A 284 -27.95 -7.08 5.21
CA GLY A 284 -28.60 -8.38 5.22
C GLY A 284 -28.28 -9.24 4.00
N PRO A 285 -28.25 -8.71 2.74
CA PRO A 285 -27.83 -9.48 1.57
C PRO A 285 -26.44 -10.08 1.67
N PHE A 286 -25.56 -9.53 2.49
CA PHE A 286 -24.20 -10.03 2.74
C PHE A 286 -24.11 -10.84 4.05
N THR A 287 -24.82 -10.46 5.10
CA THR A 287 -24.72 -11.08 6.43
C THR A 287 -25.61 -12.31 6.63
N ASP A 288 -26.82 -12.32 6.03
CA ASP A 288 -27.83 -13.37 6.20
C ASP A 288 -27.53 -14.70 5.47
N PRO A 289 -26.71 -14.75 4.40
CA PRO A 289 -26.27 -16.00 3.81
C PRO A 289 -25.54 -16.88 4.82
N VAL A 290 -25.78 -18.18 4.73
CA VAL A 290 -25.14 -19.18 5.61
C VAL A 290 -23.66 -19.36 5.30
N GLN A 291 -23.24 -19.02 4.08
CA GLN A 291 -21.82 -19.05 3.72
C GLN A 291 -21.47 -18.02 2.65
N ARG A 292 -20.27 -17.43 2.79
CA ARG A 292 -19.57 -16.58 1.80
C ARG A 292 -18.29 -17.28 1.39
N VAL A 293 -18.10 -17.49 0.10
CA VAL A 293 -16.94 -18.12 -0.49
C VAL A 293 -16.18 -17.07 -1.32
N TYR A 294 -14.94 -16.85 -1.00
CA TYR A 294 -14.06 -15.87 -1.63
C TYR A 294 -13.07 -16.59 -2.54
N LEU A 295 -13.17 -16.37 -3.84
CA LEU A 295 -12.26 -16.94 -4.83
C LEU A 295 -11.20 -15.87 -5.15
N SER A 296 -9.97 -16.13 -4.82
CA SER A 296 -8.92 -15.12 -4.89
C SER A 296 -7.63 -15.68 -5.48
N ALA A 297 -6.86 -14.83 -6.16
CA ALA A 297 -5.52 -15.19 -6.61
C ALA A 297 -4.49 -15.20 -5.46
N THR A 298 -4.82 -14.55 -4.34
CA THR A 298 -4.03 -14.51 -3.10
C THR A 298 -5.00 -14.57 -1.91
N LEU A 299 -4.55 -15.09 -0.78
CA LEU A 299 -5.40 -15.20 0.42
C LEU A 299 -5.40 -13.92 1.29
N GLY A 300 -4.66 -12.88 0.91
CA GLY A 300 -4.54 -11.68 1.73
C GLY A 300 -3.73 -11.96 2.99
N GLU A 301 -2.42 -12.14 2.86
CA GLU A 301 -1.50 -12.54 3.94
C GLU A 301 -1.41 -11.52 5.08
N ALA A 302 -1.76 -10.24 4.82
CA ALA A 302 -1.77 -9.17 5.81
C ALA A 302 -3.18 -8.79 6.29
N GLY A 303 -4.20 -9.63 6.05
CA GLY A 303 -5.58 -9.42 6.51
C GLY A 303 -6.42 -8.53 5.59
N GLU A 304 -6.08 -8.45 4.31
CA GLU A 304 -6.78 -7.62 3.33
C GLU A 304 -8.23 -8.04 3.14
N LEU A 305 -8.52 -9.35 3.11
CA LEU A 305 -9.88 -9.85 2.94
C LEU A 305 -10.77 -9.46 4.11
N GLU A 306 -10.24 -9.58 5.35
CA GLU A 306 -10.95 -9.17 6.56
C GLU A 306 -11.31 -7.68 6.50
N ARG A 307 -10.34 -6.82 6.15
CA ARG A 307 -10.58 -5.37 6.02
C ARG A 307 -11.53 -5.04 4.87
N ALA A 308 -11.37 -5.68 3.71
CA ALA A 308 -12.17 -5.40 2.52
C ALA A 308 -13.64 -5.80 2.71
N PHE A 309 -13.91 -6.91 3.37
CA PHE A 309 -15.24 -7.43 3.60
C PHE A 309 -15.80 -7.16 5.00
N GLY A 310 -15.06 -6.47 5.88
CA GLY A 310 -15.49 -6.19 7.25
C GLY A 310 -15.74 -7.46 8.07
N ARG A 311 -14.93 -8.51 7.89
CA ARG A 311 -15.09 -9.82 8.57
C ARG A 311 -13.98 -10.02 9.60
N THR A 312 -14.31 -10.62 10.72
CA THR A 312 -13.36 -10.88 11.80
C THR A 312 -12.66 -12.23 11.66
N SER A 313 -13.16 -13.13 10.84
CA SER A 313 -12.58 -14.44 10.61
C SER A 313 -12.98 -14.93 9.22
N ILE A 314 -11.99 -15.40 8.45
CA ILE A 314 -12.17 -16.04 7.15
C ILE A 314 -11.28 -17.27 7.13
N ALA A 315 -11.86 -18.48 6.99
CA ALA A 315 -11.11 -19.71 6.80
C ALA A 315 -10.38 -19.70 5.45
N ARG A 316 -9.22 -20.32 5.34
CA ARG A 316 -8.38 -20.25 4.13
C ARG A 316 -8.00 -21.63 3.62
N ILE A 317 -8.21 -21.87 2.33
CA ILE A 317 -7.75 -23.03 1.58
C ILE A 317 -6.64 -22.54 0.66
N ALA A 318 -5.39 -22.87 0.96
CA ALA A 318 -4.22 -22.44 0.19
C ALA A 318 -4.10 -23.19 -1.14
N ALA A 319 -3.42 -22.57 -2.10
CA ALA A 319 -3.01 -23.28 -3.32
C ALA A 319 -1.98 -24.37 -2.97
N PRO A 320 -2.05 -25.57 -3.57
CA PRO A 320 -1.03 -26.60 -3.36
C PRO A 320 0.35 -26.10 -3.85
N GLU A 321 1.42 -26.37 -3.08
CA GLU A 321 2.79 -25.95 -3.43
C GLU A 321 3.25 -26.38 -4.83
N ALA A 322 2.78 -27.56 -5.29
CA ALA A 322 3.09 -28.05 -6.63
C ALA A 322 2.58 -27.10 -7.74
N TRP A 323 1.50 -26.38 -7.50
CA TRP A 323 0.97 -25.41 -8.46
C TRP A 323 1.81 -24.14 -8.54
N GLU A 324 2.38 -23.67 -7.45
CA GLU A 324 3.25 -22.49 -7.43
C GLU A 324 4.48 -22.63 -8.36
N ARG A 325 4.83 -23.88 -8.69
CA ARG A 325 5.96 -24.23 -9.58
C ARG A 325 5.55 -24.52 -11.03
N THR A 326 4.25 -24.60 -11.35
CA THR A 326 3.78 -25.04 -12.69
C THR A 326 3.46 -23.88 -13.63
N GLY A 327 3.32 -22.68 -13.13
CA GLY A 327 3.25 -21.44 -13.87
C GLY A 327 1.96 -21.07 -14.58
N SER A 328 1.73 -19.76 -14.57
CA SER A 328 0.62 -19.11 -15.29
C SER A 328 1.01 -18.63 -16.70
N GLY A 329 2.12 -19.13 -17.26
CA GLY A 329 2.72 -18.69 -18.51
C GLY A 329 4.17 -18.25 -18.33
N ARG A 330 4.89 -18.10 -19.43
CA ARG A 330 6.32 -17.74 -19.46
C ARG A 330 6.44 -16.27 -19.81
N ARG A 331 7.12 -15.48 -18.96
CA ARG A 331 7.29 -14.05 -19.18
C ARG A 331 8.78 -13.71 -19.22
N PHE A 332 9.15 -12.93 -20.20
CA PHE A 332 10.44 -12.26 -20.19
C PHE A 332 10.26 -10.81 -19.71
N PHE A 333 10.72 -10.54 -18.50
CA PHE A 333 10.81 -9.18 -17.98
C PHE A 333 12.01 -8.49 -18.58
N VAL A 334 11.81 -7.34 -19.19
CA VAL A 334 12.88 -6.49 -19.71
C VAL A 334 12.80 -5.12 -19.07
N PHE A 335 13.96 -4.61 -18.65
CA PHE A 335 14.12 -3.33 -17.95
C PHE A 335 14.91 -2.35 -18.83
N PRO A 336 14.26 -1.65 -19.77
CA PRO A 336 14.94 -0.78 -20.73
C PRO A 336 15.78 0.32 -20.08
N ASP A 337 15.39 0.77 -18.87
CA ASP A 337 16.10 1.80 -18.10
C ASP A 337 17.46 1.33 -17.55
N LEU A 338 17.78 0.02 -17.62
CA LEU A 338 19.07 -0.56 -17.22
C LEU A 338 20.02 -0.79 -18.40
N ALA A 339 19.54 -0.71 -19.62
CA ALA A 339 20.38 -0.90 -20.80
C ALA A 339 21.18 0.38 -21.06
N GLU A 340 22.42 0.19 -21.52
CA GLU A 340 23.34 1.28 -21.85
C GLU A 340 23.41 1.48 -23.37
N PHE A 341 23.39 2.75 -23.78
CA PHE A 341 23.62 3.08 -25.19
C PHE A 341 25.09 2.91 -25.50
N ASN A 342 25.41 2.10 -26.51
CA ASN A 342 26.76 1.92 -27.02
C ASN A 342 26.87 2.34 -28.50
N PRO A 343 27.53 3.48 -28.80
CA PRO A 343 27.62 4.00 -30.17
C PRO A 343 28.20 3.01 -31.19
N ASP A 344 29.08 2.11 -30.74
CA ASP A 344 29.75 1.15 -31.63
C ASP A 344 28.81 0.03 -32.13
N TYR A 345 27.73 -0.25 -31.38
CA TYR A 345 26.79 -1.33 -31.68
C TYR A 345 25.36 -0.86 -31.91
N ASP A 346 25.02 0.32 -31.40
CA ASP A 346 23.63 0.78 -31.37
C ASP A 346 23.30 1.85 -32.44
N THR A 347 24.31 2.34 -33.16
CA THR A 347 24.13 3.25 -34.30
C THR A 347 23.82 2.45 -35.56
N THR A 348 22.64 2.66 -36.14
CA THR A 348 22.19 2.06 -37.42
C THR A 348 22.59 2.91 -38.62
N VAL A 349 23.49 3.86 -38.49
CA VAL A 349 23.94 4.68 -39.61
C VAL A 349 25.14 3.99 -40.25
N GLU A 350 24.97 3.42 -41.46
CA GLU A 350 26.10 3.21 -42.37
C GLU A 350 26.83 4.54 -42.53
N PRO A 351 28.16 4.59 -42.40
CA PRO A 351 28.89 5.83 -42.63
C PRO A 351 28.62 6.26 -44.09
N ALA A 352 27.79 7.25 -44.26
CA ALA A 352 27.78 8.00 -45.53
C ALA A 352 29.19 8.54 -45.66
N GLU A 353 29.83 8.23 -46.78
CA GLU A 353 31.13 8.82 -47.16
C GLU A 353 31.01 10.32 -47.02
N ALA A 354 31.60 10.87 -45.95
CA ALA A 354 31.54 12.29 -45.68
C ALA A 354 32.48 13.02 -46.64
N ASP A 355 31.90 13.66 -47.66
CA ASP A 355 32.53 14.78 -48.32
C ASP A 355 32.69 15.91 -47.27
N SER A 356 33.92 16.16 -46.93
CA SER A 356 34.33 17.21 -45.99
C SER A 356 34.13 18.57 -46.67
N ASP A 357 33.05 19.27 -46.36
CA ASP A 357 32.94 20.73 -46.34
C ASP A 357 31.48 21.19 -46.15
N GLU A 358 30.95 21.08 -44.92
CA GLU A 358 29.86 21.93 -44.39
C GLU A 358 29.62 21.58 -42.93
N LEU A 359 30.37 22.22 -42.05
CA LEU A 359 30.12 22.24 -40.59
C LEU A 359 29.26 23.46 -40.29
N ASP A 360 27.97 23.33 -40.39
CA ASP A 360 27.01 24.16 -39.61
C ASP A 360 25.66 23.45 -39.57
N GLY A 361 25.24 23.04 -38.36
CA GLY A 361 23.90 22.52 -38.09
C GLY A 361 23.84 20.99 -37.99
N VAL A 362 24.50 20.41 -36.96
CA VAL A 362 24.20 19.03 -36.55
C VAL A 362 22.85 19.07 -35.84
N ASP A 363 21.78 18.71 -36.55
CA ASP A 363 20.54 18.26 -35.93
C ASP A 363 20.93 17.10 -35.01
N VAL A 364 20.88 17.33 -33.70
CA VAL A 364 21.00 16.26 -32.70
C VAL A 364 19.77 15.39 -32.90
N VAL A 365 19.89 14.34 -33.69
CA VAL A 365 18.87 13.28 -33.77
C VAL A 365 18.79 12.69 -32.38
N GLU A 366 17.72 13.01 -31.64
CA GLU A 366 17.42 12.35 -30.37
C GLU A 366 17.35 10.84 -30.62
N GLU A 367 18.32 10.11 -30.07
CA GLU A 367 18.36 8.66 -30.26
C GLU A 367 17.12 8.00 -29.61
N PRO A 368 16.45 7.08 -30.30
CA PRO A 368 15.28 6.42 -29.74
C PRO A 368 15.69 5.62 -28.49
N SER A 369 14.90 5.76 -27.43
CA SER A 369 15.12 5.04 -26.17
C SER A 369 15.11 3.51 -26.37
N ALA A 370 15.76 2.75 -25.49
CA ALA A 370 15.72 1.29 -25.52
C ALA A 370 14.27 0.75 -25.53
N LEU A 371 13.36 1.38 -24.78
CA LEU A 371 11.94 1.02 -24.75
C LEU A 371 11.30 1.20 -26.15
N LYS A 372 11.61 2.28 -26.86
CA LYS A 372 11.10 2.51 -28.23
C LYS A 372 11.55 1.39 -29.16
N ARG A 373 12.86 1.06 -29.16
CA ARG A 373 13.45 0.02 -30.02
C ARG A 373 12.82 -1.35 -29.79
N ILE A 374 12.62 -1.76 -28.54
CA ILE A 374 11.96 -3.05 -28.25
C ILE A 374 10.46 -3.03 -28.55
N SER A 375 9.80 -1.87 -28.41
CA SER A 375 8.39 -1.69 -28.75
C SER A 375 8.14 -1.80 -30.25
N ASP A 376 9.11 -1.40 -31.08
CA ASP A 376 9.01 -1.46 -32.54
C ASP A 376 9.14 -2.89 -33.12
N LEU A 377 9.48 -3.88 -32.28
CA LEU A 377 9.48 -5.29 -32.68
C LEU A 377 8.07 -5.88 -32.85
N VAL A 378 7.03 -5.18 -32.44
CA VAL A 378 5.66 -5.70 -32.43
C VAL A 378 4.67 -4.69 -33.00
N ASP A 379 3.64 -5.20 -33.68
CA ASP A 379 2.53 -4.38 -34.20
C ASP A 379 1.44 -4.17 -33.13
N LYS A 380 1.35 -5.07 -32.16
CA LYS A 380 0.34 -5.06 -31.10
C LYS A 380 0.96 -4.90 -29.73
N ARG A 381 0.49 -3.91 -28.96
CA ARG A 381 1.05 -3.64 -27.62
C ARG A 381 -0.01 -3.19 -26.60
N LEU A 382 0.19 -3.60 -25.35
CA LEU A 382 -0.60 -3.15 -24.20
C LEU A 382 0.26 -2.21 -23.33
N ILE A 383 -0.23 -1.00 -23.05
CA ILE A 383 0.40 -0.08 -22.10
C ILE A 383 -0.46 -0.04 -20.83
N LEU A 384 0.02 -0.69 -19.75
CA LEU A 384 -0.65 -0.76 -18.46
C LEU A 384 0.02 0.18 -17.44
N THR A 385 -0.71 1.19 -16.98
CA THR A 385 -0.21 2.25 -16.09
C THR A 385 -1.16 2.51 -14.93
N GLN A 386 -0.75 3.39 -14.00
CA GLN A 386 -1.60 3.84 -12.90
C GLN A 386 -2.67 4.85 -13.33
N GLY A 387 -2.39 5.67 -14.34
CA GLY A 387 -3.27 6.75 -14.76
C GLY A 387 -3.20 7.07 -16.25
N THR A 388 -4.19 7.81 -16.72
CA THR A 388 -4.32 8.15 -18.15
C THR A 388 -3.23 9.11 -18.64
N SER A 389 -2.73 10.03 -17.82
CA SER A 389 -1.62 10.91 -18.18
C SER A 389 -0.34 10.13 -18.44
N GLU A 390 0.01 9.19 -17.55
CA GLU A 390 1.19 8.34 -17.68
C GLU A 390 1.12 7.47 -18.94
N SER A 391 -0.05 6.86 -19.23
CA SER A 391 -0.19 6.09 -20.48
C SER A 391 -0.08 6.93 -21.74
N ALA A 392 -0.55 8.19 -21.70
CA ALA A 392 -0.41 9.11 -22.80
C ALA A 392 1.05 9.59 -23.00
N GLU A 393 1.79 9.79 -21.91
CA GLU A 393 3.22 10.14 -21.94
C GLU A 393 4.06 9.01 -22.53
N ILE A 394 3.82 7.76 -22.10
CA ILE A 394 4.50 6.58 -22.65
C ILE A 394 4.15 6.42 -24.14
N ALA A 395 2.89 6.56 -24.52
CA ALA A 395 2.50 6.49 -25.93
C ALA A 395 3.14 7.60 -26.78
N LYS A 396 3.43 8.77 -26.19
CA LYS A 396 4.19 9.84 -26.85
C LYS A 396 5.68 9.47 -26.96
N LEU A 397 6.28 8.95 -25.90
CA LEU A 397 7.68 8.47 -25.88
C LEU A 397 7.93 7.39 -26.94
N LEU A 398 6.96 6.51 -27.13
CA LEU A 398 7.01 5.46 -28.15
C LEU A 398 6.63 5.95 -29.55
N GLU A 399 6.35 7.24 -29.71
CA GLU A 399 5.95 7.87 -30.96
C GLU A 399 4.71 7.24 -31.62
N ILE A 400 3.81 6.65 -30.80
CA ILE A 400 2.61 6.01 -31.30
C ILE A 400 1.65 7.06 -31.87
N PRO A 401 1.22 6.94 -33.13
CA PRO A 401 0.25 7.86 -33.72
C PRO A 401 -1.07 7.90 -32.94
N MET A 402 -1.71 9.06 -32.86
CA MET A 402 -3.00 9.20 -32.18
C MET A 402 -4.09 8.27 -32.73
N SER A 403 -4.03 7.95 -34.02
CA SER A 403 -4.94 7.04 -34.73
C SER A 403 -4.83 5.58 -34.26
N GLU A 404 -3.68 5.18 -33.73
CA GLU A 404 -3.40 3.82 -33.25
C GLU A 404 -3.62 3.66 -31.75
N ARG A 405 -3.87 4.76 -31.02
CA ARG A 405 -4.10 4.75 -29.57
C ARG A 405 -5.53 4.38 -29.26
N ILE A 406 -5.72 3.22 -28.63
CA ILE A 406 -7.01 2.70 -28.22
C ILE A 406 -7.12 2.81 -26.70
N VAL A 407 -8.01 3.66 -26.19
CA VAL A 407 -8.27 3.73 -24.75
C VAL A 407 -9.11 2.54 -24.32
N ALA A 408 -8.67 1.83 -23.31
CA ALA A 408 -9.31 0.60 -22.85
C ALA A 408 -10.72 0.84 -22.27
N SER A 409 -11.71 0.25 -22.91
CA SER A 409 -13.09 0.09 -22.44
C SER A 409 -13.52 -1.34 -22.73
N ASP A 410 -14.67 -1.77 -22.25
CA ASP A 410 -15.12 -3.15 -22.48
C ASP A 410 -15.33 -3.47 -23.96
N THR A 411 -15.77 -2.49 -24.73
CA THR A 411 -15.95 -2.60 -26.18
C THR A 411 -14.63 -2.53 -26.95
N THR A 412 -13.75 -1.61 -26.59
CA THR A 412 -12.46 -1.43 -27.28
C THR A 412 -11.48 -2.56 -27.00
N VAL A 413 -11.51 -3.16 -25.81
CA VAL A 413 -10.76 -4.37 -25.47
C VAL A 413 -11.14 -5.54 -26.37
N ALA A 414 -12.43 -5.77 -26.59
CA ALA A 414 -12.90 -6.83 -27.48
C ALA A 414 -12.45 -6.61 -28.93
N ALA A 415 -12.58 -5.38 -29.44
CA ALA A 415 -12.13 -5.02 -30.78
C ALA A 415 -10.60 -5.15 -30.94
N PHE A 416 -9.82 -4.73 -29.93
CA PHE A 416 -8.36 -4.86 -29.93
C PHE A 416 -7.91 -6.32 -29.99
N LYS A 417 -8.63 -7.27 -29.35
CA LYS A 417 -8.27 -8.69 -29.41
C LYS A 417 -8.31 -9.24 -30.84
N GLU A 418 -9.28 -8.83 -31.59
CA GLU A 418 -9.50 -9.29 -32.97
C GLU A 418 -8.66 -8.51 -34.03
N ALA A 419 -8.08 -7.37 -33.63
CA ALA A 419 -7.23 -6.58 -34.52
C ALA A 419 -5.84 -7.22 -34.66
N ASP A 420 -5.18 -7.02 -35.80
CA ASP A 420 -3.81 -7.48 -36.02
C ASP A 420 -2.76 -6.49 -35.49
N GLU A 421 -3.10 -5.21 -35.40
CA GLU A 421 -2.21 -4.12 -34.95
C GLU A 421 -2.91 -3.15 -34.01
N GLY A 422 -2.14 -2.34 -33.27
CA GLY A 422 -2.63 -1.27 -32.41
C GLY A 422 -2.03 -1.21 -31.02
N THR A 423 -2.30 -0.11 -30.32
CA THR A 423 -1.82 0.11 -28.95
C THR A 423 -2.99 0.34 -28.00
N LEU A 424 -3.18 -0.58 -27.04
CA LEU A 424 -4.21 -0.48 -26.03
C LEU A 424 -3.67 0.25 -24.79
N LEU A 425 -4.24 1.42 -24.48
CA LEU A 425 -3.91 2.22 -23.29
C LEU A 425 -4.83 1.84 -22.14
N ALA A 426 -4.31 1.14 -21.13
CA ALA A 426 -5.06 0.60 -20.01
C ALA A 426 -4.62 1.27 -18.69
N ALA A 427 -5.28 2.37 -18.33
CA ALA A 427 -5.02 3.06 -17.08
C ALA A 427 -5.78 2.39 -15.92
N ASN A 428 -5.06 1.97 -14.86
CA ASN A 428 -5.58 1.34 -13.65
C ASN A 428 -6.49 0.11 -13.89
N ARG A 429 -6.30 -0.60 -15.01
CA ARG A 429 -7.06 -1.82 -15.36
C ARG A 429 -6.23 -3.08 -15.11
N TYR A 430 -5.81 -3.27 -13.88
CA TYR A 430 -5.10 -4.48 -13.45
C TYR A 430 -6.00 -5.72 -13.38
N ASP A 431 -7.32 -5.53 -13.34
CA ASP A 431 -8.34 -6.58 -13.23
C ASP A 431 -9.22 -6.64 -14.47
N GLY A 432 -9.80 -7.80 -14.75
CA GLY A 432 -10.87 -7.98 -15.74
C GLY A 432 -10.48 -8.01 -17.22
N MET A 433 -9.18 -7.85 -17.58
CA MET A 433 -8.69 -8.00 -18.95
C MET A 433 -7.94 -9.32 -19.11
N ASP A 434 -8.17 -10.00 -20.22
CA ASP A 434 -7.45 -11.20 -20.64
C ASP A 434 -6.92 -10.96 -22.06
N MET A 435 -5.60 -10.86 -22.19
CA MET A 435 -4.88 -10.56 -23.44
C MET A 435 -3.92 -11.69 -23.84
N ALA A 436 -4.20 -12.90 -23.34
CA ALA A 436 -3.35 -14.06 -23.57
C ALA A 436 -3.29 -14.49 -25.04
N GLY A 437 -2.22 -15.17 -25.40
CA GLY A 437 -2.00 -15.71 -26.74
C GLY A 437 -1.82 -14.59 -27.78
N ASP A 438 -2.40 -14.78 -28.94
CA ASP A 438 -2.29 -13.87 -30.07
C ASP A 438 -3.01 -12.52 -29.84
N ALA A 439 -3.74 -12.40 -28.70
CA ALA A 439 -4.35 -11.13 -28.34
C ALA A 439 -3.30 -10.05 -28.04
N CYS A 440 -2.20 -10.37 -27.31
CA CYS A 440 -1.08 -9.46 -27.12
C CYS A 440 0.12 -10.18 -26.50
N ARG A 441 1.28 -10.13 -27.14
CA ARG A 441 2.55 -10.76 -26.70
C ARG A 441 3.51 -9.76 -26.05
N PHE A 442 3.21 -8.47 -26.11
CA PHE A 442 4.07 -7.44 -25.57
C PHE A 442 3.28 -6.44 -24.72
N MET A 443 3.77 -6.19 -23.52
CA MET A 443 3.18 -5.15 -22.67
C MET A 443 4.23 -4.25 -22.04
N VAL A 444 3.89 -2.98 -21.90
CA VAL A 444 4.62 -2.01 -21.08
C VAL A 444 3.90 -1.90 -19.73
N LEU A 445 4.64 -2.14 -18.66
CA LEU A 445 4.16 -2.06 -17.29
C LEU A 445 4.86 -0.90 -16.58
N SER A 446 4.13 0.19 -16.27
CA SER A 446 4.70 1.37 -15.64
C SER A 446 3.95 1.79 -14.37
N GLY A 447 4.65 2.55 -13.52
CA GLY A 447 4.15 3.01 -12.21
C GLY A 447 3.92 1.89 -11.21
N VAL A 448 3.90 2.17 -9.91
CA VAL A 448 3.57 1.20 -8.85
C VAL A 448 2.11 1.37 -8.44
N PRO A 449 1.22 0.39 -8.64
CA PRO A 449 -0.23 0.52 -8.42
C PRO A 449 -0.58 0.59 -6.93
N SER A 450 -0.05 1.60 -6.23
CA SER A 450 -0.05 1.71 -4.78
C SER A 450 -1.24 2.46 -4.20
N ALA A 451 -1.89 3.34 -4.99
CA ALA A 451 -2.94 4.21 -4.47
C ALA A 451 -4.06 4.40 -5.49
N SER A 452 -5.26 3.88 -5.19
CA SER A 452 -6.45 4.04 -6.03
C SER A 452 -7.31 5.24 -5.65
N HIS A 453 -7.26 5.68 -4.39
CA HIS A 453 -8.07 6.78 -3.84
C HIS A 453 -7.29 7.58 -2.77
N LEU A 454 -7.89 8.68 -2.26
CA LEU A 454 -7.18 9.59 -1.35
C LEU A 454 -6.76 8.94 -0.04
N GLN A 455 -7.49 7.95 0.49
CA GLN A 455 -7.07 7.21 1.68
C GLN A 455 -5.72 6.50 1.44
N ASP A 456 -5.56 5.79 0.32
CA ASP A 456 -4.31 5.10 -0.02
C ASP A 456 -3.17 6.10 -0.21
N LYS A 457 -3.45 7.24 -0.90
CA LYS A 457 -2.48 8.32 -1.07
C LYS A 457 -2.03 8.91 0.27
N PHE A 458 -2.95 9.07 1.21
CA PHE A 458 -2.63 9.54 2.57
C PHE A 458 -1.77 8.51 3.31
N LEU A 459 -2.18 7.24 3.32
CA LEU A 459 -1.44 6.16 3.98
C LEU A 459 0.00 6.07 3.48
N ARG A 460 0.20 6.11 2.17
CA ARG A 460 1.53 6.02 1.56
C ARG A 460 2.36 7.29 1.72
N GLY A 461 1.78 8.45 1.41
CA GLY A 461 2.50 9.72 1.31
C GLY A 461 2.67 10.40 2.66
N LYS A 462 1.58 10.90 3.23
CA LYS A 462 1.61 11.71 4.46
C LYS A 462 1.86 10.88 5.71
N LEU A 463 1.20 9.75 5.84
CA LEU A 463 1.37 8.86 6.98
C LEU A 463 2.68 8.06 6.91
N ARG A 464 3.22 7.80 5.71
CA ARG A 464 4.37 6.93 5.48
C ARG A 464 4.18 5.50 6.02
N ALA A 465 3.00 4.94 5.80
CA ALA A 465 2.63 3.57 6.15
C ALA A 465 2.34 2.75 4.88
N GLY A 466 3.21 2.88 3.87
CA GLY A 466 3.05 2.18 2.58
C GLY A 466 3.05 0.66 2.71
N GLU A 467 3.71 0.14 3.74
CA GLU A 467 3.80 -1.29 4.06
C GLU A 467 2.41 -1.92 4.29
N VAL A 468 1.45 -1.14 4.79
CA VAL A 468 0.05 -1.60 4.96
C VAL A 468 -0.62 -1.90 3.61
N LEU A 469 -0.13 -1.29 2.54
CA LEU A 469 -0.63 -1.47 1.17
C LEU A 469 0.22 -2.47 0.36
N ALA A 470 1.31 -2.99 0.92
CA ALA A 470 2.31 -3.76 0.19
C ALA A 470 1.72 -5.01 -0.47
N GLU A 471 0.86 -5.75 0.24
CA GLU A 471 0.18 -6.93 -0.32
C GLU A 471 -0.70 -6.57 -1.53
N ARG A 472 -1.46 -5.48 -1.43
CA ARG A 472 -2.32 -5.00 -2.53
C ARG A 472 -1.49 -4.58 -3.74
N VAL A 473 -0.36 -3.90 -3.52
CA VAL A 473 0.59 -3.51 -4.57
C VAL A 473 1.16 -4.76 -5.24
N ARG A 474 1.66 -5.72 -4.45
CA ARG A 474 2.19 -6.99 -4.93
C ARG A 474 1.16 -7.73 -5.79
N THR A 475 -0.04 -7.92 -5.28
CA THR A 475 -1.13 -8.61 -5.98
C THR A 475 -1.44 -7.96 -7.33
N ARG A 476 -1.52 -6.63 -7.39
CA ARG A 476 -1.77 -5.91 -8.65
C ARG A 476 -0.63 -6.05 -9.64
N ILE A 477 0.62 -6.06 -9.17
CA ILE A 477 1.79 -6.28 -10.05
C ILE A 477 1.75 -7.69 -10.62
N VAL A 478 1.53 -8.71 -9.79
CA VAL A 478 1.41 -10.11 -10.21
C VAL A 478 0.31 -10.28 -11.26
N GLN A 479 -0.83 -9.65 -11.03
CA GLN A 479 -1.96 -9.70 -11.96
C GLN A 479 -1.70 -8.94 -13.25
N GLY A 480 -1.13 -7.73 -13.14
CA GLY A 480 -0.75 -6.93 -14.31
C GLY A 480 0.21 -7.71 -15.19
N ALA A 481 1.26 -8.27 -14.62
CA ALA A 481 2.25 -9.09 -15.35
C ALA A 481 1.63 -10.34 -16.01
N GLY A 482 0.56 -10.87 -15.44
CA GLY A 482 -0.14 -12.05 -15.98
C GLY A 482 -1.20 -11.75 -17.05
N ARG A 483 -1.37 -10.48 -17.50
CA ARG A 483 -2.46 -10.16 -18.44
C ARG A 483 -2.26 -10.73 -19.84
N CYS A 484 -1.03 -10.85 -20.30
CA CYS A 484 -0.68 -11.39 -21.62
C CYS A 484 -0.38 -12.91 -21.60
N THR A 485 -0.53 -13.59 -20.45
CA THR A 485 -0.31 -15.04 -20.34
C THR A 485 -1.45 -15.69 -19.56
N ARG A 486 -1.81 -16.94 -19.92
CA ARG A 486 -2.91 -17.68 -19.28
C ARG A 486 -2.58 -19.11 -18.88
N GLY A 487 -1.61 -19.72 -19.50
CA GLY A 487 -1.28 -21.12 -19.25
C GLY A 487 0.19 -21.43 -19.52
N PRO A 488 0.67 -22.62 -19.12
CA PRO A 488 2.09 -22.99 -19.19
C PRO A 488 2.72 -22.91 -20.58
N GLN A 489 1.89 -23.01 -21.62
CA GLN A 489 2.36 -22.95 -23.02
C GLN A 489 2.34 -21.52 -23.60
N ASP A 490 1.86 -20.57 -22.83
CA ASP A 490 1.72 -19.19 -23.26
C ASP A 490 2.96 -18.39 -22.89
N TRP A 491 3.28 -17.33 -23.66
CA TRP A 491 4.42 -16.47 -23.38
C TRP A 491 4.12 -15.00 -23.70
N ALA A 492 4.87 -14.10 -23.07
CA ALA A 492 4.82 -12.67 -23.33
C ALA A 492 6.10 -11.98 -22.89
N VAL A 493 6.38 -10.83 -23.48
CA VAL A 493 7.40 -9.87 -23.00
C VAL A 493 6.73 -8.79 -22.16
N VAL A 494 7.31 -8.52 -20.99
CA VAL A 494 6.86 -7.48 -20.06
C VAL A 494 7.95 -6.42 -19.93
N ALA A 495 7.81 -5.31 -20.64
CA ALA A 495 8.72 -4.18 -20.54
C ALA A 495 8.38 -3.32 -19.31
N VAL A 496 9.27 -3.32 -18.33
CA VAL A 496 9.14 -2.51 -17.12
C VAL A 496 9.74 -1.13 -17.36
N TYR A 497 8.94 -0.09 -17.25
CA TYR A 497 9.38 1.27 -17.50
C TYR A 497 9.11 2.20 -16.31
N GLY A 498 10.06 3.10 -16.04
CA GLY A 498 10.01 4.13 -15.02
C GLY A 498 10.69 3.76 -13.72
N GLN A 499 11.41 4.72 -13.15
CA GLN A 499 12.27 4.58 -11.99
C GLN A 499 11.56 4.05 -10.73
N GLU A 500 10.29 4.39 -10.52
CA GLU A 500 9.54 3.93 -9.36
C GLU A 500 9.31 2.42 -9.43
N ARG A 501 8.92 1.91 -10.60
CA ARG A 501 8.69 0.47 -10.82
C ARG A 501 10.01 -0.30 -10.78
N LEU A 502 11.05 0.24 -11.42
CA LEU A 502 12.37 -0.37 -11.41
C LEU A 502 12.88 -0.55 -9.97
N ARG A 503 12.84 0.51 -9.13
CA ARG A 503 13.23 0.42 -7.72
C ARG A 503 12.42 -0.62 -6.96
N TYR A 504 11.11 -0.68 -7.18
CA TYR A 504 10.25 -1.65 -6.50
C TYR A 504 10.61 -3.09 -6.85
N LEU A 505 10.87 -3.39 -8.14
CA LEU A 505 11.21 -4.73 -8.63
C LEU A 505 12.71 -5.07 -8.50
N SER A 506 13.56 -4.10 -8.17
CA SER A 506 14.98 -4.34 -7.83
C SER A 506 15.19 -4.54 -6.34
N ASP A 507 14.17 -4.29 -5.51
CA ASP A 507 14.25 -4.50 -4.07
C ASP A 507 14.07 -6.00 -3.74
N PRO A 508 15.08 -6.66 -3.16
CA PRO A 508 15.04 -8.10 -2.89
C PRO A 508 13.90 -8.53 -1.98
N ASP A 509 13.48 -7.69 -1.01
CA ASP A 509 12.41 -8.04 -0.06
C ASP A 509 11.04 -8.01 -0.75
N ASN A 510 10.84 -7.08 -1.68
CA ASN A 510 9.64 -7.06 -2.51
C ASN A 510 9.60 -8.28 -3.44
N VAL A 511 10.71 -8.58 -4.13
CA VAL A 511 10.78 -9.70 -5.08
C VAL A 511 10.59 -11.03 -4.37
N LYS A 512 11.28 -11.29 -3.25
CA LYS A 512 11.15 -12.54 -2.46
C LYS A 512 9.74 -12.77 -1.92
N SER A 513 8.93 -11.73 -1.77
CA SER A 513 7.54 -11.87 -1.36
C SER A 513 6.58 -12.29 -2.49
N MET A 514 7.03 -12.28 -3.75
CA MET A 514 6.24 -12.66 -4.93
C MET A 514 6.21 -14.18 -5.15
N PRO A 515 5.31 -14.70 -6.01
CA PRO A 515 5.35 -16.08 -6.44
C PRO A 515 6.72 -16.46 -7.02
N VAL A 516 7.17 -17.69 -6.74
CA VAL A 516 8.51 -18.22 -7.12
C VAL A 516 8.85 -18.02 -8.60
N GLU A 517 7.86 -18.22 -9.47
CA GLU A 517 8.05 -17.99 -10.91
C GLU A 517 8.35 -16.55 -11.25
N LEU A 518 7.55 -15.64 -10.68
CA LEU A 518 7.72 -14.22 -10.94
C LEU A 518 9.06 -13.71 -10.38
N GLN A 519 9.52 -14.25 -9.24
CA GLN A 519 10.87 -13.97 -8.73
C GLN A 519 11.93 -14.32 -9.77
N ALA A 520 11.87 -15.55 -10.31
CA ALA A 520 12.84 -16.05 -11.30
C ALA A 520 12.85 -15.20 -12.59
N GLU A 521 11.66 -14.88 -13.09
CA GLU A 521 11.50 -14.08 -14.30
C GLU A 521 12.01 -12.64 -14.12
N ILE A 522 11.78 -12.04 -12.96
CA ILE A 522 12.27 -10.68 -12.62
C ILE A 522 13.79 -10.70 -12.44
N GLU A 523 14.34 -11.65 -11.66
CA GLU A 523 15.77 -11.72 -11.42
C GLU A 523 16.56 -11.99 -12.71
N PHE A 524 16.07 -12.90 -13.55
CA PHE A 524 16.64 -13.12 -14.88
C PHE A 524 16.55 -11.85 -15.73
N GLY A 525 15.40 -11.19 -15.76
CA GLY A 525 15.18 -10.00 -16.55
C GLY A 525 16.08 -8.82 -16.13
N LEU A 526 16.27 -8.62 -14.82
CA LEU A 526 17.22 -7.63 -14.29
C LEU A 526 18.63 -7.91 -14.77
N ALA A 527 19.09 -9.18 -14.65
CA ALA A 527 20.42 -9.58 -15.10
C ALA A 527 20.60 -9.45 -16.62
N ALA A 528 19.61 -9.84 -17.41
CA ALA A 528 19.62 -9.79 -18.87
C ALA A 528 19.54 -8.35 -19.42
N SER A 529 19.00 -7.41 -18.65
CA SER A 529 18.83 -6.02 -19.08
C SER A 529 20.06 -5.13 -18.82
N HIS A 530 21.03 -5.59 -18.03
CA HIS A 530 22.34 -4.93 -17.89
C HIS A 530 23.21 -5.21 -19.12
N THR A 531 22.90 -4.58 -20.23
CA THR A 531 23.55 -4.82 -21.54
C THR A 531 23.39 -3.56 -22.43
N ASN A 532 23.88 -3.60 -23.66
CA ASN A 532 23.63 -2.54 -24.65
C ASN A 532 22.25 -2.69 -25.32
N TYR A 533 21.79 -1.63 -25.98
CA TYR A 533 20.47 -1.59 -26.62
C TYR A 533 20.30 -2.69 -27.67
N SER A 534 21.31 -2.91 -28.53
CA SER A 534 21.24 -3.92 -29.59
C SER A 534 21.06 -5.33 -29.04
N ASN A 535 21.78 -5.67 -27.97
CA ASN A 535 21.65 -6.97 -27.35
C ASN A 535 20.27 -7.13 -26.63
N LEU A 536 19.77 -6.06 -25.99
CA LEU A 536 18.45 -6.07 -25.39
C LEU A 536 17.35 -6.28 -26.43
N VAL A 537 17.47 -5.63 -27.59
CA VAL A 537 16.57 -5.82 -28.75
C VAL A 537 16.63 -7.27 -29.24
N ALA A 538 17.84 -7.84 -29.40
CA ALA A 538 18.02 -9.21 -29.87
C ALA A 538 17.40 -10.23 -28.88
N LEU A 539 17.63 -10.09 -27.57
CA LEU A 539 17.03 -10.93 -26.54
C LEU A 539 15.49 -10.83 -26.55
N THR A 540 14.98 -9.62 -26.71
CA THR A 540 13.53 -9.38 -26.75
C THR A 540 12.90 -10.04 -27.99
N HIS A 541 13.56 -9.92 -29.15
CA HIS A 541 13.11 -10.56 -30.40
C HIS A 541 13.11 -12.08 -30.26
N SER A 542 14.20 -12.68 -29.76
CA SER A 542 14.32 -14.11 -29.50
C SER A 542 13.21 -14.64 -28.57
N ALA A 543 12.90 -13.89 -27.51
CA ALA A 543 11.80 -14.21 -26.60
C ALA A 543 10.41 -14.12 -27.23
N LEU A 544 10.18 -13.14 -28.14
CA LEU A 544 8.91 -12.99 -28.86
C LEU A 544 8.71 -14.11 -29.88
N GLU A 545 9.75 -14.47 -30.65
CA GLU A 545 9.71 -15.51 -31.66
C GLU A 545 9.78 -16.94 -31.06
N GLN A 546 10.16 -17.07 -29.79
CA GLN A 546 10.39 -18.38 -29.15
C GLN A 546 11.31 -19.24 -30.01
N ASP A 547 12.40 -18.66 -30.49
CA ASP A 547 13.38 -19.32 -31.34
C ASP A 547 14.19 -20.42 -30.58
N GLU A 548 15.11 -21.08 -31.24
CA GLU A 548 15.90 -22.18 -30.66
C GLU A 548 16.81 -21.69 -29.54
N ASP A 549 17.44 -20.51 -29.73
CA ASP A 549 18.31 -19.88 -28.72
C ASP A 549 17.54 -19.55 -27.44
N TRP A 550 16.33 -19.00 -27.55
CA TRP A 550 15.49 -18.70 -26.40
C TRP A 550 15.07 -19.97 -25.65
N ARG A 551 14.64 -21.00 -26.40
CA ARG A 551 14.17 -22.26 -25.79
C ARG A 551 15.29 -23.00 -25.07
N ASP A 552 16.50 -23.03 -25.64
CA ASP A 552 17.63 -23.80 -25.13
C ASP A 552 18.40 -23.03 -24.04
N ASN A 553 18.53 -21.70 -24.16
CA ASN A 553 19.34 -20.90 -23.23
C ASN A 553 18.50 -20.00 -22.32
N GLY A 554 17.51 -19.29 -22.84
CA GLY A 554 16.66 -18.37 -22.07
C GLY A 554 15.80 -19.09 -21.05
N GLU A 555 15.07 -20.13 -21.49
CA GLU A 555 14.21 -20.93 -20.60
C GLU A 555 15.01 -21.73 -19.57
N GLU A 556 16.19 -22.27 -19.92
CA GLU A 556 17.07 -22.96 -18.98
C GLU A 556 17.62 -22.01 -17.92
N ALA A 557 17.99 -20.79 -18.31
CA ALA A 557 18.42 -19.76 -17.38
C ALA A 557 17.32 -19.39 -16.38
N ILE A 558 16.09 -19.11 -16.84
CA ILE A 558 14.94 -18.83 -15.99
C ILE A 558 14.64 -20.02 -15.05
N ALA A 559 14.73 -21.28 -15.56
CA ALA A 559 14.56 -22.46 -14.74
C ALA A 559 15.62 -22.58 -13.63
N THR A 560 16.85 -22.14 -13.91
CA THR A 560 17.94 -22.07 -12.92
C THR A 560 17.62 -21.05 -11.81
N TYR A 561 17.17 -19.85 -12.14
CA TYR A 561 16.70 -18.86 -11.15
C TYR A 561 15.52 -19.43 -10.34
N ARG A 562 14.54 -20.05 -10.99
CA ARG A 562 13.38 -20.67 -10.34
C ARG A 562 13.76 -21.75 -9.33
N SER A 563 14.79 -22.54 -9.62
CA SER A 563 15.26 -23.60 -8.70
C SER A 563 15.81 -23.04 -7.37
N ARG A 564 16.24 -21.79 -7.36
CA ARG A 564 16.83 -21.10 -6.19
C ARG A 564 15.83 -20.20 -5.49
N ALA A 565 14.76 -19.81 -6.17
CA ALA A 565 13.77 -18.88 -5.65
C ALA A 565 12.96 -19.53 -4.52
N GLN A 566 12.69 -18.74 -3.48
CA GLN A 566 11.84 -19.14 -2.36
C GLN A 566 10.97 -17.96 -1.95
N ARG A 567 9.68 -18.21 -1.82
CA ARG A 567 8.75 -17.18 -1.33
C ARG A 567 8.94 -16.95 0.17
N VAL A 568 9.11 -15.69 0.53
CA VAL A 568 9.24 -15.24 1.92
C VAL A 568 8.19 -14.18 2.18
N ALA A 569 7.29 -14.43 3.12
CA ALA A 569 6.32 -13.42 3.54
C ALA A 569 7.03 -12.19 4.13
N GLN A 570 6.50 -10.99 3.87
CA GLN A 570 7.03 -9.78 4.48
C GLN A 570 6.83 -9.82 6.00
N ALA A 571 7.82 -9.37 6.76
CA ALA A 571 7.83 -9.45 8.22
C ALA A 571 6.58 -8.83 8.87
N LEU A 572 6.10 -7.71 8.34
CA LEU A 572 4.92 -7.02 8.85
C LEU A 572 3.60 -7.73 8.55
N SER A 573 3.53 -8.60 7.53
CA SER A 573 2.27 -9.23 7.08
C SER A 573 1.56 -10.00 8.19
N ALA A 574 2.29 -10.78 8.98
CA ALA A 574 1.71 -11.54 10.10
C ALA A 574 1.08 -10.63 11.18
N HIS A 575 1.75 -9.50 11.51
CA HIS A 575 1.24 -8.53 12.48
C HIS A 575 -0.01 -7.83 11.96
N LEU A 576 -0.03 -7.46 10.67
CA LEU A 576 -1.19 -6.85 10.02
C LEU A 576 -2.37 -7.83 9.92
N ALA A 577 -2.11 -9.11 9.63
CA ALA A 577 -3.14 -10.16 9.63
C ALA A 577 -3.77 -10.34 11.01
N ALA A 578 -2.94 -10.41 12.06
CA ALA A 578 -3.41 -10.52 13.44
C ALA A 578 -4.17 -9.25 13.91
N SER A 579 -3.87 -8.10 13.35
CA SER A 579 -4.53 -6.82 13.64
C SER A 579 -5.89 -6.68 12.96
N ALA A 580 -6.04 -7.17 11.72
CA ALA A 580 -7.21 -6.94 10.87
C ALA A 580 -8.57 -7.27 11.53
N PRO A 581 -8.76 -8.40 12.24
CA PRO A 581 -10.01 -8.70 12.94
C PRO A 581 -10.35 -7.65 14.02
N ARG A 582 -9.34 -7.15 14.74
CA ARG A 582 -9.51 -6.12 15.76
C ARG A 582 -9.90 -4.78 15.13
N GLU A 583 -9.26 -4.43 14.02
CA GLU A 583 -9.58 -3.22 13.24
C GLU A 583 -11.04 -3.23 12.75
N VAL A 584 -11.54 -4.39 12.30
CA VAL A 584 -12.95 -4.57 11.93
C VAL A 584 -13.87 -4.28 13.12
N VAL A 585 -13.55 -4.81 14.30
CA VAL A 585 -14.33 -4.55 15.52
C VAL A 585 -14.34 -3.07 15.88
N VAL A 586 -13.22 -2.38 15.74
CA VAL A 586 -13.16 -0.91 15.98
C VAL A 586 -14.16 -0.18 15.12
N TRP A 587 -14.16 -0.46 13.82
CA TRP A 587 -15.07 0.23 12.89
C TRP A 587 -16.52 -0.15 13.09
N GLN A 588 -16.82 -1.37 13.55
CA GLN A 588 -18.18 -1.76 13.95
C GLN A 588 -18.66 -0.90 15.14
N LYS A 589 -17.79 -0.67 16.15
CA LYS A 589 -18.12 0.16 17.31
C LYS A 589 -18.26 1.64 16.93
N ALA A 590 -17.33 2.17 16.17
CA ALA A 590 -17.39 3.54 15.67
C ALA A 590 -18.64 3.79 14.83
N TRP A 591 -19.02 2.85 13.96
CA TRP A 591 -20.23 2.95 13.15
C TRP A 591 -21.51 2.96 13.98
N GLN A 592 -21.54 2.23 15.09
CA GLN A 592 -22.63 2.24 16.05
C GLN A 592 -22.70 3.51 16.91
N GLY A 593 -21.72 4.41 16.80
CA GLY A 593 -21.62 5.61 17.64
C GLY A 593 -21.15 5.33 19.07
N ASP A 594 -20.69 4.10 19.36
CA ASP A 594 -20.12 3.74 20.67
C ASP A 594 -18.65 4.16 20.72
N TRP A 595 -18.42 5.46 20.96
CA TRP A 595 -17.09 6.05 20.88
C TRP A 595 -16.13 5.50 21.92
N GLU A 596 -16.60 5.23 23.12
CA GLU A 596 -15.76 4.66 24.18
C GLU A 596 -15.32 3.23 23.81
N ALA A 597 -16.25 2.38 23.35
CA ALA A 597 -15.90 1.04 22.93
C ALA A 597 -14.98 1.04 21.69
N ALA A 598 -15.19 1.98 20.74
CA ALA A 598 -14.30 2.16 19.60
C ALA A 598 -12.89 2.55 20.04
N GLY A 599 -12.78 3.50 20.98
CA GLY A 599 -11.50 3.90 21.56
C GLY A 599 -10.76 2.74 22.25
N ARG A 600 -11.46 1.96 23.09
CA ARG A 600 -10.90 0.77 23.73
C ARG A 600 -10.46 -0.30 22.72
N ALA A 601 -11.27 -0.56 21.72
CA ALA A 601 -10.92 -1.52 20.68
C ALA A 601 -9.70 -1.06 19.87
N ALA A 602 -9.57 0.23 19.59
CA ALA A 602 -8.40 0.80 18.91
C ALA A 602 -7.10 0.70 19.76
N VAL A 603 -7.20 0.81 21.09
CA VAL A 603 -6.06 0.52 21.98
C VAL A 603 -5.62 -0.94 21.85
N ALA A 604 -6.55 -1.89 21.76
CA ALA A 604 -6.21 -3.29 21.54
C ALA A 604 -5.56 -3.55 20.16
N VAL A 605 -5.84 -2.74 19.14
CA VAL A 605 -5.10 -2.74 17.87
C VAL A 605 -3.67 -2.28 18.08
N LEU A 606 -3.45 -1.18 18.82
CA LEU A 606 -2.12 -0.65 19.13
C LEU A 606 -1.23 -1.66 19.87
N GLU A 607 -1.81 -2.37 20.84
CA GLU A 607 -1.11 -3.40 21.63
C GLU A 607 -0.69 -4.60 20.76
N GLY A 608 -1.43 -4.89 19.69
CA GLY A 608 -1.11 -5.98 18.77
C GLY A 608 -0.10 -5.62 17.67
N LEU A 609 0.07 -4.34 17.36
CA LEU A 609 0.99 -3.86 16.32
C LEU A 609 2.36 -3.51 16.92
N THR A 610 3.13 -4.50 17.34
CA THR A 610 4.41 -4.29 18.01
C THR A 610 5.61 -4.14 17.09
N ASP A 611 5.47 -4.52 15.82
CA ASP A 611 6.54 -4.45 14.81
C ASP A 611 6.97 -2.99 14.54
N PRO A 612 8.27 -2.68 14.52
CA PRO A 612 8.78 -1.35 14.19
C PRO A 612 8.31 -0.80 12.84
N GLY A 613 8.15 -1.65 11.82
CA GLY A 613 7.60 -1.29 10.51
C GLY A 613 6.16 -0.76 10.57
N ALA A 614 5.38 -1.15 11.60
CA ALA A 614 4.04 -0.64 11.83
C ALA A 614 3.98 0.75 12.48
N ARG A 615 5.12 1.37 12.82
CA ARG A 615 5.17 2.61 13.63
C ARG A 615 4.25 3.72 13.12
N SER A 616 4.28 4.02 11.85
CA SER A 616 3.42 5.05 11.25
C SER A 616 1.94 4.67 11.30
N TYR A 617 1.62 3.40 11.08
CA TYR A 617 0.25 2.89 11.18
C TYR A 617 -0.27 2.93 12.62
N ARG A 618 0.58 2.63 13.60
CA ARG A 618 0.28 2.82 15.02
C ARG A 618 -0.03 4.28 15.36
N ALA A 619 0.67 5.25 14.76
CA ALA A 619 0.38 6.67 14.96
C ALA A 619 -1.05 7.02 14.54
N LEU A 620 -1.53 6.47 13.41
CA LEU A 620 -2.91 6.65 12.98
C LEU A 620 -3.91 6.05 13.98
N TRP A 621 -3.68 4.82 14.42
CA TRP A 621 -4.56 4.15 15.38
C TRP A 621 -4.59 4.85 16.74
N ALA A 622 -3.44 5.35 17.21
CA ALA A 622 -3.38 6.14 18.45
C ALA A 622 -4.15 7.47 18.31
N TYR A 623 -4.04 8.14 17.15
CA TYR A 623 -4.84 9.33 16.85
C TYR A 623 -6.35 9.02 16.81
N LEU A 624 -6.77 7.97 16.12
CA LEU A 624 -8.17 7.58 16.04
C LEU A 624 -8.74 7.22 17.41
N ALA A 625 -7.99 6.45 18.21
CA ALA A 625 -8.36 6.14 19.59
C ALA A 625 -8.52 7.42 20.44
N SER A 626 -7.55 8.35 20.33
CA SER A 626 -7.63 9.68 20.98
C SER A 626 -8.88 10.43 20.55
N ALA A 627 -9.16 10.49 19.26
CA ALA A 627 -10.31 11.20 18.72
C ALA A 627 -11.64 10.62 19.26
N TRP A 628 -11.79 9.29 19.28
CA TRP A 628 -13.01 8.64 19.79
C TRP A 628 -13.18 8.77 21.29
N PHE A 629 -12.10 8.68 22.08
CA PHE A 629 -12.19 9.01 23.52
C PHE A 629 -12.51 10.48 23.73
N GLY A 630 -12.02 11.41 22.88
CA GLY A 630 -12.42 12.80 22.89
C GLY A 630 -13.91 12.98 22.63
N LEU A 631 -14.48 12.30 21.63
CA LEU A 631 -15.91 12.31 21.34
C LEU A 631 -16.74 11.75 22.51
N SER A 632 -16.25 10.68 23.16
CA SER A 632 -16.89 10.12 24.36
C SER A 632 -16.85 11.11 25.55
N ALA A 633 -15.75 11.83 25.71
CA ALA A 633 -15.65 12.88 26.73
C ALA A 633 -16.63 14.04 26.49
N ASP A 634 -16.81 14.46 25.26
CA ASP A 634 -17.78 15.49 24.88
C ASP A 634 -19.25 15.03 25.14
N GLU A 635 -19.50 13.73 25.24
CA GLU A 635 -20.79 13.14 25.63
C GLU A 635 -20.96 12.97 27.15
N GLY A 636 -20.00 13.46 27.96
CA GLY A 636 -20.06 13.47 29.40
C GLY A 636 -19.24 12.39 30.10
N ASN A 637 -18.41 11.61 29.37
CA ASN A 637 -17.49 10.64 29.95
C ASN A 637 -16.16 11.34 30.32
N GLU A 638 -16.16 12.07 31.47
CA GLU A 638 -14.98 12.84 31.90
C GLU A 638 -13.65 12.04 31.94
N PRO A 639 -13.59 10.76 32.38
CA PRO A 639 -12.37 9.97 32.37
C PRO A 639 -11.78 9.78 30.96
N ALA A 640 -12.61 9.81 29.93
CA ALA A 640 -12.18 9.66 28.54
C ALA A 640 -11.30 10.81 28.06
N ALA A 641 -11.45 12.03 28.62
CA ALA A 641 -10.64 13.18 28.24
C ALA A 641 -9.13 12.96 28.54
N ALA A 642 -8.80 12.46 29.72
CA ALA A 642 -7.42 12.16 30.08
C ALA A 642 -6.81 11.08 29.18
N ARG A 643 -7.60 10.05 28.86
CA ARG A 643 -7.17 8.97 27.97
C ARG A 643 -6.96 9.45 26.54
N SER A 644 -7.84 10.33 26.06
CA SER A 644 -7.70 11.02 24.76
C SER A 644 -6.37 11.77 24.67
N ALA A 645 -6.05 12.59 25.68
CA ALA A 645 -4.80 13.36 25.73
C ALA A 645 -3.54 12.45 25.75
N GLU A 646 -3.56 11.37 26.52
CA GLU A 646 -2.47 10.39 26.56
C GLU A 646 -2.23 9.74 25.19
N LEU A 647 -3.30 9.29 24.53
CA LEU A 647 -3.22 8.65 23.21
C LEU A 647 -2.79 9.62 22.12
N LEU A 648 -3.16 10.90 22.22
CA LEU A 648 -2.68 11.93 21.30
C LEU A 648 -1.15 12.10 21.43
N ARG A 649 -0.62 12.13 22.66
CA ARG A 649 0.84 12.15 22.87
C ARG A 649 1.51 10.90 22.29
N THR A 650 0.89 9.73 22.47
CA THR A 650 1.37 8.48 21.87
C THR A 650 1.41 8.55 20.35
N ALA A 651 0.37 9.12 19.73
CA ALA A 651 0.31 9.33 18.28
C ALA A 651 1.44 10.23 17.78
N HIS A 652 1.67 11.37 18.42
CA HIS A 652 2.77 12.27 18.09
C HIS A 652 4.15 11.61 18.26
N GLY A 653 4.33 10.83 19.31
CA GLY A 653 5.57 10.07 19.55
C GLY A 653 5.84 8.98 18.50
N ALA A 654 4.80 8.34 17.99
CA ALA A 654 4.90 7.28 16.98
C ALA A 654 5.00 7.81 15.55
N ALA A 655 4.48 9.01 15.25
CA ALA A 655 4.46 9.56 13.90
C ALA A 655 5.87 9.79 13.34
N LEU A 656 6.20 9.13 12.22
CA LEU A 656 7.46 9.36 11.48
C LEU A 656 7.47 10.73 10.79
N SER A 657 6.29 11.26 10.45
CA SER A 657 6.07 12.61 9.94
C SER A 657 5.04 13.30 10.82
N ALA A 658 5.49 14.09 11.77
CA ALA A 658 4.61 14.80 12.69
C ALA A 658 3.74 15.88 12.01
N VAL A 659 4.11 16.27 10.77
CA VAL A 659 3.43 17.35 10.04
C VAL A 659 1.94 17.08 9.87
N TRP A 660 1.55 15.87 9.43
CA TRP A 660 0.15 15.56 9.20
C TRP A 660 -0.70 15.63 10.49
N LEU A 661 -0.13 15.16 11.62
CA LEU A 661 -0.84 15.09 12.89
C LEU A 661 -1.00 16.46 13.53
N ARG A 662 0.02 17.34 13.43
CA ARG A 662 -0.06 18.72 13.88
C ARG A 662 -1.12 19.52 13.14
N GLU A 663 -1.24 19.30 11.85
CA GLU A 663 -2.21 19.98 11.00
C GLU A 663 -3.65 19.61 11.35
N ILE A 664 -3.89 18.39 11.82
CA ILE A 664 -5.25 17.93 12.17
C ILE A 664 -5.57 18.08 13.66
N GLN A 665 -4.58 17.89 14.52
CA GLN A 665 -4.77 18.04 15.97
C GLN A 665 -3.46 18.40 16.64
N PRO A 666 -3.14 19.68 16.77
CA PRO A 666 -1.98 20.12 17.54
C PRO A 666 -2.13 19.68 19.00
N LEU A 667 -1.02 19.33 19.63
CA LEU A 667 -1.02 19.11 21.08
C LEU A 667 -1.42 20.44 21.77
N PRO A 668 -2.25 20.40 22.81
CA PRO A 668 -2.44 21.56 23.67
C PRO A 668 -1.07 21.96 24.22
N PRO A 669 -0.81 23.26 24.41
CA PRO A 669 0.42 23.72 25.03
C PRO A 669 0.58 22.96 26.35
N ALA A 670 1.58 22.09 26.43
CA ALA A 670 1.95 21.47 27.68
C ALA A 670 2.49 22.58 28.58
N GLU A 671 2.16 22.54 29.87
CA GLU A 671 3.07 23.10 30.85
C GLU A 671 4.35 22.26 30.73
N VAL A 672 5.26 22.73 29.88
CA VAL A 672 6.58 22.12 29.78
C VAL A 672 7.23 22.42 31.13
N ILE A 673 7.30 21.42 32.02
CA ILE A 673 8.17 21.50 33.16
C ILE A 673 9.57 21.50 32.58
N SER A 674 10.14 22.68 32.39
CA SER A 674 11.48 22.84 31.83
C SER A 674 12.50 22.69 32.97
N ASP A 675 13.43 21.79 32.79
CA ASP A 675 14.67 21.76 33.57
C ASP A 675 15.63 22.82 33.06
N THR A 676 16.65 23.16 33.83
CA THR A 676 17.66 24.17 33.47
C THR A 676 18.35 23.86 32.12
N TRP A 677 18.57 22.59 31.81
CA TRP A 677 19.15 22.15 30.54
C TRP A 677 18.22 22.32 29.32
N ASP A 678 16.89 22.24 29.50
CA ASP A 678 15.91 22.50 28.44
C ASP A 678 15.85 23.98 28.10
N ASP A 679 16.03 24.84 29.12
CA ASP A 679 16.17 26.28 28.97
C ASP A 679 17.42 26.65 28.18
N ASP A 680 18.56 26.05 28.53
CA ASP A 680 19.85 26.27 27.87
C ASP A 680 19.79 25.81 26.40
N ALA A 681 19.16 24.66 26.13
CA ALA A 681 18.97 24.16 24.79
C ALA A 681 18.14 25.13 23.93
N ALA A 682 17.03 25.67 24.46
CA ALA A 682 16.19 26.61 23.76
C ALA A 682 16.92 27.92 23.44
N ASP A 683 17.72 28.46 24.39
CA ASP A 683 18.50 29.65 24.18
C ASP A 683 19.56 29.47 23.08
N ARG A 684 20.26 28.30 23.06
CA ARG A 684 21.27 28.01 22.05
C ARG A 684 20.64 27.75 20.68
N VAL A 685 19.48 27.07 20.61
CA VAL A 685 18.74 26.89 19.36
C VAL A 685 18.27 28.25 18.84
N LEU A 686 17.76 29.15 19.71
CA LEU A 686 17.38 30.51 19.31
C LEU A 686 18.59 31.27 18.72
N ALA A 687 19.75 31.21 19.37
CA ALA A 687 20.98 31.80 18.86
C ALA A 687 21.40 31.20 17.51
N LEU A 688 21.29 29.89 17.35
CA LEU A 688 21.64 29.18 16.14
C LEU A 688 20.77 29.60 14.94
N VAL A 689 19.43 29.63 15.11
CA VAL A 689 18.49 29.95 14.03
C VAL A 689 18.44 31.48 13.75
N SER A 690 18.77 32.33 14.74
CA SER A 690 18.86 33.80 14.56
C SER A 690 20.17 34.21 13.90
N GLY A 691 21.22 33.41 14.04
CA GLY A 691 22.60 33.70 13.62
C GLY A 691 23.08 32.81 12.47
N PRO A 692 23.92 31.79 12.75
CA PRO A 692 24.59 30.99 11.71
C PRO A 692 23.65 30.30 10.71
N LEU A 693 22.50 29.82 11.17
CA LEU A 693 21.54 29.06 10.36
C LEU A 693 20.29 29.88 9.96
N ARG A 694 20.37 31.21 10.01
CA ARG A 694 19.26 32.09 9.63
C ARG A 694 18.85 31.94 8.17
N GLY A 695 19.81 31.79 7.25
CA GLY A 695 19.57 31.66 5.81
C GLY A 695 19.12 30.24 5.43
N SER A 696 18.08 30.11 4.60
CA SER A 696 17.53 28.79 4.19
C SER A 696 18.58 27.92 3.50
N ALA A 697 19.44 28.49 2.65
CA ALA A 697 20.52 27.75 1.98
C ALA A 697 21.57 27.24 2.99
N LYS A 698 21.99 28.07 3.95
CA LYS A 698 22.96 27.68 4.99
C LYS A 698 22.39 26.57 5.89
N PHE A 699 21.13 26.71 6.30
CA PHE A 699 20.44 25.68 7.07
C PHE A 699 20.35 24.37 6.30
N GLY A 700 19.88 24.41 5.04
CA GLY A 700 19.75 23.22 4.21
C GLY A 700 21.09 22.50 4.00
N THR A 701 22.15 23.26 3.74
CA THR A 701 23.52 22.69 3.59
C THR A 701 24.00 22.05 4.90
N ALA A 702 23.86 22.72 6.04
CA ALA A 702 24.30 22.21 7.34
C ALA A 702 23.53 20.92 7.71
N ALA A 703 22.20 20.93 7.56
CA ALA A 703 21.37 19.76 7.84
C ALA A 703 21.71 18.57 6.93
N GLN A 704 21.88 18.83 5.62
CA GLN A 704 22.23 17.74 4.68
C GLN A 704 23.64 17.21 4.96
N THR A 705 24.60 18.07 5.29
CA THR A 705 25.96 17.66 5.67
C THR A 705 25.93 16.78 6.91
N MET A 706 25.23 17.19 7.97
CA MET A 706 25.07 16.39 9.19
C MET A 706 24.47 15.01 8.90
N LEU A 707 23.37 14.94 8.16
CA LEU A 707 22.71 13.68 7.84
C LEU A 707 23.58 12.78 6.96
N ASN A 708 24.29 13.35 5.98
CA ASN A 708 25.21 12.61 5.14
C ASN A 708 26.39 12.05 5.95
N GLN A 709 26.94 12.84 6.88
CA GLN A 709 28.05 12.41 7.75
C GLN A 709 27.61 11.29 8.69
N LEU A 710 26.43 11.37 9.30
CA LEU A 710 25.87 10.32 10.15
C LEU A 710 25.44 9.07 9.38
N GLY A 711 25.28 9.15 8.07
CA GLY A 711 25.04 8.01 7.19
C GLY A 711 26.33 7.30 6.74
N GLN A 712 27.52 7.81 7.07
CA GLN A 712 28.80 7.17 6.70
C GLN A 712 29.26 6.17 7.76
N THR A 713 30.01 5.17 7.34
CA THR A 713 30.67 4.21 8.26
C THR A 713 32.07 4.67 8.65
N GLU A 714 32.68 5.62 7.94
CA GLU A 714 33.99 6.16 8.22
C GLU A 714 33.97 7.00 9.50
N ALA A 715 34.86 6.66 10.47
CA ALA A 715 34.84 7.24 11.81
C ALA A 715 34.94 8.77 11.81
N THR A 716 35.87 9.34 11.06
CA THR A 716 36.11 10.79 11.05
C THR A 716 34.86 11.56 10.59
N GLN A 717 34.16 11.09 9.57
CA GLN A 717 32.95 11.73 9.06
C GLN A 717 31.79 11.56 10.06
N TYR A 718 31.62 10.36 10.60
CA TYR A 718 30.60 10.07 11.58
C TYR A 718 30.72 10.94 12.84
N GLU A 719 31.92 11.08 13.38
CA GLU A 719 32.23 11.93 14.53
C GLU A 719 31.92 13.41 14.28
N LEU A 720 32.24 13.94 13.08
CA LEU A 720 31.84 15.29 12.69
C LEU A 720 30.33 15.46 12.65
N GLY A 721 29.61 14.43 12.18
CA GLY A 721 28.15 14.38 12.19
C GLY A 721 27.56 14.40 13.60
N LEU A 722 28.17 13.68 14.55
CA LEU A 722 27.76 13.70 15.96
C LEU A 722 27.95 15.09 16.60
N VAL A 723 29.05 15.76 16.31
CA VAL A 723 29.28 17.13 16.82
C VAL A 723 28.24 18.09 16.26
N GLU A 724 27.92 18.01 14.98
CA GLU A 724 26.92 18.87 14.37
C GLU A 724 25.51 18.54 14.86
N LEU A 725 25.21 17.27 15.12
CA LEU A 725 23.94 16.85 15.76
C LEU A 725 23.80 17.51 17.15
N GLY A 726 24.81 17.48 17.99
CA GLY A 726 24.77 18.13 19.30
C GLY A 726 24.43 19.63 19.19
N ARG A 727 24.98 20.32 18.19
CA ARG A 727 24.64 21.75 17.92
C ARG A 727 23.16 21.91 17.53
N PHE A 728 22.64 21.02 16.69
CA PHE A 728 21.23 21.04 16.29
C PHE A 728 20.30 20.74 17.47
N LEU A 729 20.78 20.02 18.49
CA LEU A 729 20.08 19.75 19.74
C LEU A 729 20.23 20.90 20.77
N GLY A 730 20.92 21.97 20.43
CA GLY A 730 21.18 23.09 21.33
C GLY A 730 22.20 22.78 22.41
N ALA A 731 23.09 21.80 22.20
CA ALA A 731 24.22 21.54 23.12
C ALA A 731 25.41 22.46 22.82
N ASP A 732 26.22 22.73 23.82
CA ASP A 732 27.64 23.09 23.64
C ASP A 732 28.36 21.82 23.19
N SER A 733 28.48 21.67 21.86
CA SER A 733 28.92 20.44 21.22
C SER A 733 30.32 20.57 20.67
N SER A 734 31.19 19.62 21.05
CA SER A 734 32.59 19.62 20.62
C SER A 734 33.15 18.21 20.53
N LYS A 735 34.26 18.06 19.78
CA LYS A 735 35.14 16.88 19.85
C LYS A 735 36.35 17.27 20.65
N PRO A 736 36.57 16.72 21.88
CA PRO A 736 37.74 17.00 22.67
C PRO A 736 39.01 16.53 21.98
N SER A 737 40.05 17.36 21.98
CA SER A 737 41.28 17.16 21.18
C SER A 737 42.31 16.22 21.77
N GLN A 738 42.18 15.80 23.02
CA GLN A 738 43.17 14.93 23.70
C GLN A 738 42.83 13.44 23.44
N GLU A 739 43.91 12.65 23.28
CA GLU A 739 43.82 11.21 23.09
C GLU A 739 43.15 10.52 24.31
N GLY A 740 42.16 9.67 24.06
CA GLY A 740 41.39 9.00 25.12
C GLY A 740 40.05 9.64 25.51
N ASN A 741 39.73 10.81 24.98
CA ASN A 741 38.41 11.45 25.16
C ASN A 741 37.31 10.89 24.24
N CYS A 742 36.06 11.31 24.49
CA CYS A 742 34.91 10.92 23.69
C CYS A 742 34.99 11.51 22.29
N ASP A 743 34.30 10.87 21.36
CA ASP A 743 34.26 11.29 19.97
C ASP A 743 33.31 12.50 19.75
N ALA A 744 32.32 12.67 20.61
CA ALA A 744 31.52 13.89 20.74
C ALA A 744 31.09 14.12 22.19
N ALA A 745 31.12 15.36 22.64
CA ALA A 745 30.60 15.82 23.92
C ALA A 745 29.43 16.75 23.66
N TRP A 746 28.24 16.43 24.21
CA TRP A 746 27.06 17.27 24.19
C TRP A 746 26.79 17.75 25.60
N VAL A 747 26.91 19.05 25.83
CA VAL A 747 26.85 19.64 27.14
C VAL A 747 25.76 20.70 27.19
N TRP A 748 24.83 20.51 28.06
CA TRP A 748 23.88 21.51 28.55
C TRP A 748 24.24 21.81 30.01
N ASP A 749 23.62 22.76 30.63
CA ASP A 749 23.95 23.24 31.99
C ASP A 749 24.31 22.07 32.94
N ASP A 750 23.34 21.37 33.47
CA ASP A 750 23.52 20.27 34.43
C ASP A 750 23.34 18.87 33.78
N LEU A 751 23.44 18.75 32.46
CA LEU A 751 23.34 17.48 31.74
C LEU A 751 24.43 17.34 30.67
N TRP A 752 25.27 16.31 30.81
CA TRP A 752 26.31 16.00 29.83
C TRP A 752 26.09 14.64 29.21
N ILE A 753 26.31 14.51 27.92
CA ILE A 753 26.31 13.26 27.19
C ILE A 753 27.66 13.11 26.49
N ALA A 754 28.45 12.13 26.88
CA ALA A 754 29.69 11.74 26.25
C ALA A 754 29.43 10.62 25.26
N VAL A 755 29.68 10.82 23.98
CA VAL A 755 29.41 9.85 22.90
C VAL A 755 30.71 9.25 22.40
N GLU A 756 30.84 7.94 22.41
CA GLU A 756 31.92 7.16 21.81
C GLU A 756 31.38 6.39 20.61
N ALA A 757 31.89 6.66 19.41
CA ALA A 757 31.41 6.04 18.19
C ALA A 757 32.26 4.84 17.77
N LYS A 758 31.62 3.78 17.35
CA LYS A 758 32.21 2.58 16.76
C LYS A 758 31.53 2.22 15.45
N SER A 759 31.36 3.24 14.59
CA SER A 759 30.64 3.11 13.32
C SER A 759 31.34 2.21 12.30
N GLU A 760 32.67 2.09 12.35
CA GLU A 760 33.47 1.24 11.42
C GLU A 760 33.47 -0.25 11.79
N GLN A 761 32.91 -0.64 12.92
CA GLN A 761 33.03 -2.01 13.40
C GLN A 761 32.25 -3.00 12.56
N THR A 762 32.98 -3.93 11.94
CA THR A 762 32.46 -5.21 11.42
C THR A 762 32.35 -6.28 12.55
N ALA A 763 32.88 -6.03 13.75
CA ALA A 763 32.83 -6.96 14.87
C ALA A 763 31.42 -7.08 15.43
N LYS A 764 30.94 -8.30 15.58
CA LYS A 764 29.60 -8.59 16.06
C LYS A 764 29.34 -8.21 17.52
N ASN A 765 30.39 -7.97 18.33
CA ASN A 765 30.27 -7.80 19.79
C ASN A 765 31.08 -6.61 20.29
N LEU A 766 30.51 -5.81 21.20
CA LEU A 766 31.23 -4.75 21.92
C LEU A 766 32.26 -5.36 22.87
N SER A 767 33.55 -4.98 22.73
CA SER A 767 34.66 -5.56 23.49
C SER A 767 34.82 -4.92 24.86
N MET A 768 35.55 -5.62 25.78
CA MET A 768 35.90 -5.09 27.11
C MET A 768 36.75 -3.80 27.03
N GLU A 769 37.60 -3.67 26.02
CA GLU A 769 38.48 -2.51 25.85
C GLU A 769 37.64 -1.24 25.58
N TYR A 770 36.64 -1.34 24.72
CA TYR A 770 35.78 -0.20 24.45
C TYR A 770 34.93 0.23 25.65
N VAL A 771 34.41 -0.72 26.43
CA VAL A 771 33.69 -0.40 27.66
C VAL A 771 34.63 0.26 28.70
N ARG A 772 35.89 -0.19 28.82
CA ARG A 772 36.87 0.45 29.70
C ARG A 772 37.15 1.89 29.28
N LYS A 773 37.36 2.13 27.99
CA LYS A 773 37.58 3.47 27.46
C LYS A 773 36.36 4.37 27.71
N ALA A 774 35.17 3.88 27.44
CA ALA A 774 33.94 4.66 27.61
C ALA A 774 33.64 5.01 29.08
N ASN A 775 34.03 4.15 30.04
CA ASN A 775 33.82 4.37 31.47
C ASN A 775 34.43 5.67 32.00
N THR A 776 35.54 6.12 31.46
CA THR A 776 36.32 7.27 31.97
C THR A 776 36.06 8.57 31.21
N GLN A 777 35.21 8.55 30.19
CA GLN A 777 35.02 9.71 29.31
C GLN A 777 34.30 10.88 29.98
N LEU A 778 33.32 10.64 30.86
CA LEU A 778 32.70 11.71 31.63
C LEU A 778 33.67 12.35 32.64
N ASP A 779 34.54 11.55 33.32
CA ASP A 779 35.56 12.05 34.19
C ASP A 779 36.60 12.87 33.43
N SER A 780 37.00 12.40 32.22
CA SER A 780 37.91 13.13 31.35
C SER A 780 37.29 14.46 30.87
N LEU A 781 35.99 14.45 30.56
CA LEU A 781 35.28 15.66 30.20
C LEU A 781 35.15 16.64 31.37
N ALA A 782 34.95 16.17 32.60
CA ALA A 782 34.91 16.97 33.81
C ALA A 782 36.28 17.65 34.04
N ALA A 783 37.36 16.89 33.94
CA ALA A 783 38.71 17.42 34.04
C ALA A 783 39.04 18.50 33.01
N LEU A 784 38.62 18.30 31.75
CA LEU A 784 38.77 19.29 30.68
C LEU A 784 38.00 20.58 30.93
N ARG A 785 36.85 20.47 31.61
CA ARG A 785 36.01 21.62 31.99
C ARG A 785 36.37 22.25 33.33
N GLY A 786 37.39 21.71 34.03
CA GLY A 786 37.88 22.24 35.27
C GLY A 786 36.93 22.09 36.45
N VAL A 787 36.09 21.04 36.43
CA VAL A 787 35.21 20.66 37.54
C VAL A 787 35.67 19.37 38.17
N GLU A 788 35.40 19.18 39.46
CA GLU A 788 35.83 17.98 40.19
C GLU A 788 35.04 16.75 39.80
N GLU A 789 33.74 16.92 39.58
CA GLU A 789 32.81 15.82 39.21
C GLU A 789 31.87 16.31 38.09
N PHE A 790 31.46 15.38 37.24
CA PHE A 790 30.41 15.67 36.24
C PHE A 790 29.02 15.74 36.85
N PRO A 791 28.07 16.50 36.30
CA PRO A 791 26.72 16.67 36.85
C PRO A 791 25.97 15.34 37.01
N ALA A 792 25.23 15.23 38.13
CA ALA A 792 24.37 14.08 38.37
C ALA A 792 23.36 13.89 37.26
N GLY A 793 23.26 12.69 36.71
CA GLY A 793 22.34 12.42 35.60
C GLY A 793 22.99 12.46 34.23
N SER A 794 24.26 12.86 34.13
CA SER A 794 25.05 12.75 32.88
C SER A 794 25.23 11.29 32.47
N VAL A 795 25.36 11.03 31.16
CA VAL A 795 25.44 9.67 30.60
C VAL A 795 26.55 9.51 29.59
N GLY A 796 27.17 8.33 29.56
CA GLY A 796 28.06 7.90 28.48
C GLY A 796 27.28 7.01 27.50
N VAL A 797 27.45 7.25 26.21
CA VAL A 797 26.77 6.52 25.15
C VAL A 797 27.79 5.91 24.21
N VAL A 798 27.77 4.61 24.05
CA VAL A 798 28.55 3.91 23.02
C VAL A 798 27.65 3.66 21.82
N VAL A 799 28.04 4.16 20.65
CA VAL A 799 27.31 3.94 19.40
C VAL A 799 27.97 2.80 18.64
N ALA A 800 27.25 1.69 18.46
CA ALA A 800 27.76 0.53 17.73
C ALA A 800 26.67 -0.13 16.88
N PRO A 801 27.05 -0.72 15.70
CA PRO A 801 26.08 -1.35 14.79
C PRO A 801 25.34 -2.56 15.38
N SER A 802 25.89 -3.19 16.42
CA SER A 802 25.32 -4.37 17.08
C SER A 802 25.14 -4.13 18.59
N ARG A 803 24.03 -4.61 19.11
CA ARG A 803 23.73 -4.60 20.57
C ARG A 803 24.34 -5.78 21.33
N THR A 804 25.12 -6.62 20.67
CA THR A 804 25.75 -7.77 21.31
C THR A 804 26.98 -7.34 22.09
N ILE A 805 27.07 -7.70 23.36
CA ILE A 805 28.14 -7.33 24.28
C ILE A 805 28.89 -8.60 24.70
N VAL A 806 30.23 -8.53 24.74
CA VAL A 806 31.04 -9.64 25.28
C VAL A 806 30.71 -9.82 26.78
N PRO A 807 30.38 -11.04 27.24
CA PRO A 807 29.94 -11.27 28.65
C PRO A 807 30.86 -10.67 29.72
N GLY A 808 32.17 -10.67 29.51
CA GLY A 808 33.13 -10.06 30.40
C GLY A 808 33.11 -8.53 30.48
N ALA A 809 32.48 -7.86 29.53
CA ALA A 809 32.35 -6.40 29.46
C ALA A 809 31.19 -5.87 30.31
N VAL A 810 30.14 -6.66 30.52
CA VAL A 810 28.94 -6.27 31.30
C VAL A 810 29.24 -5.90 32.76
N PRO A 811 29.98 -6.71 33.51
CA PRO A 811 30.24 -6.39 34.92
C PRO A 811 31.16 -5.20 35.15
N ILE A 812 31.98 -4.83 34.15
CA ILE A 812 32.91 -3.71 34.30
C ILE A 812 32.31 -2.36 33.83
N ALA A 813 31.12 -2.39 33.22
CA ALA A 813 30.45 -1.20 32.77
C ALA A 813 29.96 -0.34 33.94
N SER A 814 30.21 0.97 33.88
CA SER A 814 29.66 1.95 34.80
C SER A 814 28.13 2.08 34.61
N ALA A 815 27.43 2.47 35.70
CA ALA A 815 25.97 2.56 35.70
C ALA A 815 25.43 3.62 34.68
N HIS A 816 26.27 4.61 34.33
CA HIS A 816 25.92 5.67 33.40
C HIS A 816 26.17 5.31 31.93
N LEU A 817 26.68 4.10 31.62
CA LEU A 817 26.98 3.71 30.24
C LEU A 817 25.81 2.98 29.59
N HIS A 818 25.50 3.45 28.39
CA HIS A 818 24.42 2.92 27.55
C HIS A 818 24.91 2.61 26.16
N LEU A 819 24.24 1.68 25.48
CA LEU A 819 24.52 1.28 24.10
C LEU A 819 23.43 1.78 23.19
N CYS A 820 23.81 2.42 22.09
CA CYS A 820 22.92 2.96 21.07
C CYS A 820 23.38 2.48 19.68
N THR A 821 22.45 2.37 18.73
CA THR A 821 22.79 2.05 17.35
C THR A 821 22.95 3.31 16.49
N PRO A 822 23.68 3.23 15.36
CA PRO A 822 23.76 4.34 14.39
C PRO A 822 22.39 4.78 13.86
N ASP A 823 21.45 3.85 13.69
CA ASP A 823 20.09 4.15 13.24
C ASP A 823 19.32 4.98 14.27
N GLU A 824 19.49 4.73 15.56
CA GLU A 824 18.88 5.54 16.63
C GLU A 824 19.44 6.96 16.67
N ILE A 825 20.75 7.12 16.42
CA ILE A 825 21.39 8.45 16.28
C ILE A 825 20.83 9.18 15.05
N LEU A 826 20.72 8.47 13.93
CA LEU A 826 20.18 9.05 12.69
C LEU A 826 18.70 9.47 12.84
N ASP A 827 17.92 8.71 13.57
CA ASP A 827 16.54 9.04 13.93
C ASP A 827 16.43 10.32 14.78
N ILE A 828 17.38 10.52 15.73
CA ILE A 828 17.48 11.74 16.52
C ILE A 828 17.87 12.91 15.61
N ALA A 829 18.81 12.72 14.68
CA ALA A 829 19.24 13.74 13.74
C ALA A 829 18.11 14.20 12.80
N HIS A 830 17.33 13.27 12.28
CA HIS A 830 16.13 13.60 11.50
C HIS A 830 15.08 14.36 12.32
N ALA A 831 14.90 14.00 13.59
CA ALA A 831 13.98 14.71 14.49
C ALA A 831 14.47 16.13 14.77
N ALA A 832 15.77 16.31 15.07
CA ALA A 832 16.38 17.63 15.29
C ALA A 832 16.29 18.53 14.04
N HIS A 833 16.60 17.96 12.86
CA HIS A 833 16.41 18.68 11.58
C HIS A 833 14.98 19.18 11.42
N ARG A 834 13.97 18.34 11.65
CA ARG A 834 12.55 18.72 11.54
C ARG A 834 12.17 19.77 12.58
N ALA A 835 12.65 19.64 13.81
CA ALA A 835 12.39 20.62 14.86
C ALA A 835 12.93 22.00 14.47
N LEU A 836 14.18 22.10 14.06
CA LEU A 836 14.79 23.37 13.66
C LEU A 836 14.12 23.96 12.39
N ALA A 837 13.75 23.12 11.43
CA ALA A 837 12.99 23.58 10.27
C ALA A 837 11.64 24.18 10.69
N ALA A 838 10.94 23.56 11.64
CA ALA A 838 9.68 24.07 12.17
C ALA A 838 9.88 25.39 12.95
N ILE A 839 10.91 25.46 13.81
CA ILE A 839 11.24 26.69 14.57
C ILE A 839 11.49 27.85 13.62
N ARG A 840 12.26 27.65 12.57
CA ARG A 840 12.57 28.71 11.58
C ARG A 840 11.36 29.25 10.84
N VAL A 841 10.31 28.49 10.71
CA VAL A 841 9.06 28.88 10.01
C VAL A 841 8.04 29.47 10.98
N GLN A 842 7.95 28.94 12.19
CA GLN A 842 6.84 29.20 13.12
C GLN A 842 7.18 30.20 14.22
N VAL A 843 8.49 30.39 14.53
CA VAL A 843 8.92 31.23 15.65
C VAL A 843 9.45 32.55 15.13
N SER A 844 8.80 33.64 15.58
CA SER A 844 9.37 34.99 15.43
C SER A 844 10.44 35.18 16.48
N VAL A 845 11.69 35.24 16.08
CA VAL A 845 12.87 35.33 16.98
C VAL A 845 12.93 36.65 17.76
N THR A 846 12.03 37.60 17.49
CA THR A 846 11.91 38.89 18.17
C THR A 846 10.81 38.94 19.23
N ASP A 847 10.01 37.87 19.37
CA ASP A 847 8.88 37.80 20.29
C ASP A 847 9.32 37.37 21.68
N GLU A 848 8.75 37.95 22.73
CA GLU A 848 9.03 37.58 24.14
C GLU A 848 8.71 36.10 24.43
N GLY A 849 7.81 35.49 23.66
CA GLY A 849 7.46 34.07 23.75
C GLY A 849 8.32 33.11 22.94
N ALA A 850 9.35 33.59 22.21
CA ALA A 850 10.13 32.77 21.29
C ALA A 850 10.79 31.54 21.96
N LYS A 851 11.31 31.72 23.17
CA LYS A 851 11.94 30.63 23.95
C LYS A 851 10.94 29.54 24.29
N ALA A 852 9.78 29.88 24.82
CA ALA A 852 8.74 28.91 25.14
C ALA A 852 8.20 28.19 23.91
N ALA A 853 8.06 28.91 22.78
CA ALA A 853 7.68 28.30 21.50
C ALA A 853 8.74 27.33 20.98
N ILE A 854 10.03 27.65 21.14
CA ILE A 854 11.15 26.74 20.79
C ILE A 854 11.12 25.50 21.66
N GLN A 855 10.99 25.66 22.99
CA GLN A 855 10.87 24.52 23.91
C GLN A 855 9.70 23.61 23.55
N GLN A 856 8.55 24.20 23.24
CA GLN A 856 7.38 23.43 22.81
C GLN A 856 7.67 22.63 21.53
N ILE A 857 8.31 23.23 20.52
CA ILE A 857 8.64 22.55 19.26
C ILE A 857 9.70 21.45 19.49
N LEU A 858 10.73 21.71 20.29
CA LEU A 858 11.75 20.71 20.64
C LEU A 858 11.11 19.54 21.41
N TRP A 859 10.21 19.82 22.35
CA TRP A 859 9.47 18.81 23.09
C TRP A 859 8.58 17.94 22.16
N GLU A 860 7.85 18.57 21.23
CA GLU A 860 6.99 17.85 20.28
C GLU A 860 7.77 16.92 19.35
N HIS A 861 8.99 17.31 18.98
CA HIS A 861 9.90 16.48 18.18
C HIS A 861 10.69 15.49 19.02
N ARG A 862 10.52 15.46 20.33
CA ARG A 862 11.26 14.60 21.29
C ARG A 862 12.78 14.81 21.19
N VAL A 863 13.21 16.07 21.14
CA VAL A 863 14.60 16.46 21.04
C VAL A 863 15.02 17.50 22.10
N LEU A 864 14.23 17.71 23.16
CA LEU A 864 14.71 18.34 24.38
C LEU A 864 15.78 17.45 25.02
N PRO A 865 16.78 18.02 25.72
CA PRO A 865 17.88 17.26 26.35
C PRO A 865 17.43 16.05 27.18
N ALA A 866 16.41 16.21 28.02
CA ALA A 866 15.84 15.12 28.82
C ALA A 866 15.28 13.98 27.94
N GLN A 867 14.61 14.32 26.84
CA GLN A 867 14.05 13.36 25.88
C GLN A 867 15.14 12.68 25.04
N VAL A 868 16.18 13.40 24.65
CA VAL A 868 17.36 12.85 23.96
C VAL A 868 18.06 11.86 24.86
N LYS A 869 18.29 12.22 26.14
CA LYS A 869 18.84 11.31 27.13
C LYS A 869 17.99 10.04 27.26
N GLU A 870 16.68 10.16 27.43
CA GLU A 870 15.74 9.00 27.51
C GLU A 870 15.90 8.07 26.31
N ARG A 871 15.98 8.64 25.08
CA ARG A 871 16.15 7.87 23.84
C ARG A 871 17.47 7.13 23.76
N LEU A 872 18.55 7.73 24.26
CA LEU A 872 19.91 7.16 24.23
C LEU A 872 20.16 6.15 25.36
N THR A 873 19.37 6.20 26.45
CA THR A 873 19.55 5.34 27.62
C THR A 873 18.66 4.10 27.64
N GLY A 874 17.97 3.81 26.53
CA GLY A 874 17.08 2.66 26.39
C GLY A 874 17.74 1.29 26.56
N TYR A 875 19.09 1.20 26.44
CA TYR A 875 19.82 -0.05 26.56
C TYR A 875 21.06 0.11 27.48
N PRO A 876 20.92 -0.07 28.80
CA PRO A 876 22.05 0.00 29.72
C PRO A 876 23.02 -1.17 29.50
N ILE A 877 24.33 -0.87 29.43
CA ILE A 877 25.35 -1.92 29.24
C ILE A 877 25.46 -2.81 30.51
N ARG A 878 25.37 -2.19 31.69
CA ARG A 878 25.33 -2.91 32.94
C ARG A 878 23.97 -3.56 33.13
N GLY A 879 23.93 -4.87 33.18
CA GLY A 879 22.68 -5.64 33.28
C GLY A 879 22.12 -6.14 31.96
N ALA A 880 22.83 -5.97 30.87
CA ALA A 880 22.49 -6.63 29.60
C ALA A 880 22.69 -8.17 29.74
N HIS A 881 21.67 -8.94 29.35
CA HIS A 881 21.68 -10.42 29.41
C HIS A 881 21.82 -11.01 27.99
#